data_d13a63c7f072a379d597520e0973097f
#
_entry.id   d13a63c7f072a379d597520e0973097f
#
_cell.length_a   1.000
_cell.length_b   1.000
_cell.length_c   1.000
_cell.angle_alpha   90.00
_cell.angle_beta   90.00
_cell.angle_gamma   90.00
#
_symmetry.space_group_name_H-M   'P 1'
#
loop_
_entity.id
_entity.type
_entity.pdbx_description
1 polymer ?
#
loop_
_entity_poly.entity_id
_entity_poly.type
_entity_poly.pdbx_seq_one_letter_code
_entity_poly.pdbx_strand_id
1 'polypeptide(L)'
;MTRPGDASATQLTLTARLNTSAVDSRRGVVRLHPSAIAALGIREWDAVSLTGSRTSAAVAGMAGPQIPVGTILLDDVTLSNAGVREGTAVLVNAVTVYGARTVTLSGSTLASQSISPLTLRQALLGKVLTVGDAVSLLPRDLGPGTSTSTATRALAASVGISWTSELLTVTGVDPEGPVSVQPNSLVTWGSGVPYRASTAAEKASVATPEIQVEELKGTQPQAAKLTEWLKLALDEPHLLKTLGAGPNLGVLVSGPAGVGKVTLVRAVCAGRRLVELDGPEVGALAAEDRLKAVAAAVKAVTAVRDGGGVLLIIDVDALLPATAEPVASLILAELRTAVATDGVAVIATTARPDQIDARLRAPELLDRELGLPLPDAGTRRALLEALLKHVPTGDLDLDEIASRTPGFVVADLAALLREGALRAASRASADGQSPTLNQEDLVGALTVIRPLSRSASEEVAVGSITLDDVGDMVEAKQALTESVLWPLQHPDTFARLGVEPPRGVLLYGPPGCGKTFVVRALASTGQLSVHAVKGSELMDKWVGSSEKAVRELFRRARDSAPSLVFLDEVDALAPRRGQSFDSGVSDRVVAALLTELDGINPLRDVVVLGATNRPDLIDPALLRPGRLERLVFVEPPDAAARREILRTAGRSVPLAADVDLDEVAAGLDGYSAADCVALLREAALTAMRRSIDAADVTAADLAAARGIVRPSLDPLQVQSLRAFAKTL
;
A
#
# COMPACT_ATOMS: atom_id res chain seq x y z
N MET A 1 -12.72 -52.89 -43.32
CA MET A 1 -13.01 -51.43 -43.41
C MET A 1 -11.95 -50.69 -42.61
N THR A 2 -10.97 -50.19 -43.29
CA THR A 2 -9.83 -49.40 -42.74
C THR A 2 -10.31 -48.08 -42.17
N ARG A 3 -9.84 -47.75 -40.96
CA ARG A 3 -10.05 -46.44 -40.34
C ARG A 3 -9.36 -45.34 -41.17
N PRO A 4 -9.94 -44.16 -41.37
CA PRO A 4 -9.31 -43.05 -42.05
C PRO A 4 -8.24 -42.42 -41.21
N GLY A 5 -7.06 -42.39 -41.78
CA GLY A 5 -5.92 -41.48 -41.71
C GLY A 5 -5.58 -40.72 -40.46
N ASP A 6 -4.50 -41.15 -39.79
CA ASP A 6 -3.59 -40.26 -39.03
C ASP A 6 -3.03 -39.22 -40.03
N ALA A 7 -3.62 -38.01 -40.02
CA ALA A 7 -2.90 -36.85 -40.56
C ALA A 7 -1.72 -36.59 -39.62
N SER A 8 -0.51 -36.76 -40.08
CA SER A 8 0.74 -36.46 -39.37
C SER A 8 0.67 -35.01 -38.84
N ALA A 9 0.39 -34.86 -37.56
CA ALA A 9 0.39 -33.56 -36.92
C ALA A 9 1.77 -32.93 -37.16
N THR A 10 1.80 -31.76 -37.77
CA THR A 10 3.03 -31.02 -38.02
C THR A 10 3.69 -30.68 -36.69
N GLN A 11 4.87 -31.21 -36.46
CA GLN A 11 5.64 -31.09 -35.26
C GLN A 11 6.81 -30.14 -35.47
N LEU A 12 6.99 -29.15 -34.62
CA LEU A 12 8.10 -28.21 -34.72
C LEU A 12 9.00 -28.31 -33.49
N THR A 13 10.32 -28.31 -33.75
CA THR A 13 11.31 -28.18 -32.67
C THR A 13 11.75 -26.72 -32.62
N LEU A 14 11.47 -26.07 -31.48
CA LEU A 14 11.79 -24.66 -31.27
C LEU A 14 12.74 -24.49 -30.08
N THR A 15 13.52 -23.42 -30.07
CA THR A 15 14.38 -23.08 -28.93
C THR A 15 13.61 -22.26 -27.90
N ALA A 16 13.55 -22.75 -26.67
CA ALA A 16 12.86 -22.10 -25.57
C ALA A 16 13.65 -20.86 -25.08
N ARG A 17 12.98 -19.73 -24.91
CA ARG A 17 13.51 -18.52 -24.27
C ARG A 17 12.52 -18.00 -23.23
N LEU A 18 13.05 -17.36 -22.20
CA LEU A 18 12.23 -16.78 -21.16
C LEU A 18 11.47 -15.55 -21.68
N ASN A 19 10.16 -15.54 -21.46
CA ASN A 19 9.29 -14.38 -21.73
C ASN A 19 9.30 -13.45 -20.51
N THR A 20 9.90 -12.29 -20.64
CA THR A 20 9.96 -11.26 -19.59
C THR A 20 8.80 -10.27 -19.64
N SER A 21 7.85 -10.44 -20.57
CA SER A 21 6.67 -9.58 -20.69
C SER A 21 5.72 -9.75 -19.49
N ALA A 22 5.48 -8.70 -18.76
CA ALA A 22 4.52 -8.71 -17.62
C ALA A 22 3.08 -9.04 -18.05
N VAL A 23 2.73 -8.83 -19.32
CA VAL A 23 1.38 -9.10 -19.85
C VAL A 23 1.11 -10.60 -19.97
N ASP A 24 2.13 -11.41 -20.29
CA ASP A 24 2.00 -12.85 -20.53
C ASP A 24 2.47 -13.68 -19.33
N SER A 25 3.30 -13.11 -18.45
CA SER A 25 3.95 -13.82 -17.36
C SER A 25 2.95 -14.55 -16.48
N ARG A 26 3.16 -15.86 -16.30
CA ARG A 26 2.37 -16.79 -15.46
C ARG A 26 0.87 -16.88 -15.81
N ARG A 27 0.51 -16.56 -17.07
CA ARG A 27 -0.87 -16.60 -17.55
C ARG A 27 -1.17 -17.78 -18.46
N GLY A 28 -0.21 -18.68 -18.67
CA GLY A 28 -0.33 -19.85 -19.54
C GLY A 28 -0.36 -19.49 -21.03
N VAL A 29 0.33 -18.41 -21.41
CA VAL A 29 0.45 -17.95 -22.79
C VAL A 29 1.90 -18.09 -23.25
N VAL A 30 2.09 -18.74 -24.40
CA VAL A 30 3.38 -18.84 -25.07
C VAL A 30 3.37 -18.01 -26.34
N ARG A 31 4.50 -17.39 -26.70
CA ARG A 31 4.60 -16.56 -27.89
C ARG A 31 5.40 -17.28 -28.98
N LEU A 32 4.80 -17.44 -30.15
CA LEU A 32 5.36 -18.08 -31.33
C LEU A 32 5.53 -17.08 -32.45
N HIS A 33 6.62 -17.23 -33.20
CA HIS A 33 6.82 -16.45 -34.44
C HIS A 33 5.68 -16.75 -35.43
N PRO A 34 5.19 -15.77 -36.24
CA PRO A 34 4.10 -15.99 -37.20
C PRO A 34 4.32 -17.15 -38.15
N SER A 35 5.57 -17.40 -38.58
CA SER A 35 5.90 -18.55 -39.42
C SER A 35 5.71 -19.90 -38.72
N ALA A 36 5.91 -19.97 -37.39
CA ALA A 36 5.69 -21.19 -36.63
C ALA A 36 4.20 -21.46 -36.46
N ILE A 37 3.38 -20.42 -36.21
CA ILE A 37 1.93 -20.50 -36.18
C ILE A 37 1.38 -21.02 -37.49
N ALA A 38 1.86 -20.48 -38.63
CA ALA A 38 1.46 -20.92 -39.95
C ALA A 38 1.89 -22.37 -40.22
N ALA A 39 3.12 -22.76 -39.85
CA ALA A 39 3.65 -24.12 -40.06
C ALA A 39 2.88 -25.17 -39.20
N LEU A 40 2.44 -24.81 -37.99
CA LEU A 40 1.61 -25.68 -37.15
C LEU A 40 0.14 -25.73 -37.61
N GLY A 41 -0.27 -24.85 -38.52
CA GLY A 41 -1.64 -24.77 -39.02
C GLY A 41 -2.65 -24.29 -37.96
N ILE A 42 -2.18 -23.53 -36.95
CA ILE A 42 -3.00 -22.99 -35.85
C ILE A 42 -3.27 -21.50 -36.05
N ARG A 43 -4.24 -20.99 -35.29
CA ARG A 43 -4.53 -19.56 -35.19
C ARG A 43 -3.98 -19.02 -33.88
N GLU A 44 -3.86 -17.71 -33.80
CA GLU A 44 -3.57 -17.06 -32.52
C GLU A 44 -4.67 -17.40 -31.52
N TRP A 45 -4.25 -17.76 -30.31
CA TRP A 45 -5.06 -18.22 -29.18
C TRP A 45 -5.52 -19.70 -29.25
N ASP A 46 -5.11 -20.46 -30.27
CA ASP A 46 -5.25 -21.92 -30.25
C ASP A 46 -4.27 -22.53 -29.24
N ALA A 47 -4.56 -23.74 -28.81
CA ALA A 47 -3.74 -24.47 -27.86
C ALA A 47 -2.60 -25.24 -28.56
N VAL A 48 -1.45 -25.28 -27.90
CA VAL A 48 -0.29 -26.06 -28.29
C VAL A 48 0.17 -26.98 -27.16
N SER A 49 0.63 -28.15 -27.52
CA SER A 49 1.33 -29.07 -26.63
C SER A 49 2.83 -28.76 -26.67
N LEU A 50 3.44 -28.74 -25.50
CA LEU A 50 4.86 -28.47 -25.27
C LEU A 50 5.49 -29.72 -24.66
N THR A 51 6.41 -30.36 -25.36
CA THR A 51 7.07 -31.58 -24.90
C THR A 51 8.57 -31.33 -24.72
N GLY A 52 9.00 -31.37 -23.47
CA GLY A 52 10.38 -31.42 -23.06
C GLY A 52 10.66 -32.73 -22.32
N SER A 53 11.12 -32.71 -21.07
CA SER A 53 11.17 -33.87 -20.20
C SER A 53 9.77 -34.25 -19.67
N ARG A 54 8.81 -33.33 -19.75
CA ARG A 54 7.39 -33.50 -19.44
C ARG A 54 6.56 -32.93 -20.59
N THR A 55 5.29 -33.34 -20.69
CA THR A 55 4.35 -32.76 -21.65
C THR A 55 3.36 -31.90 -20.91
N SER A 56 3.22 -30.66 -21.34
CA SER A 56 2.24 -29.69 -20.86
C SER A 56 1.53 -29.03 -22.05
N ALA A 57 0.54 -28.23 -21.80
CA ALA A 57 -0.17 -27.50 -22.83
C ALA A 57 -0.35 -26.02 -22.45
N ALA A 58 -0.30 -25.15 -23.45
CA ALA A 58 -0.45 -23.71 -23.28
C ALA A 58 -1.20 -23.09 -24.48
N VAL A 59 -1.55 -21.83 -24.35
CA VAL A 59 -2.21 -21.09 -25.42
C VAL A 59 -1.17 -20.33 -26.25
N ALA A 60 -1.24 -20.45 -27.58
CA ALA A 60 -0.32 -19.80 -28.50
C ALA A 60 -0.74 -18.36 -28.80
N GLY A 61 0.09 -17.39 -28.50
CA GLY A 61 -0.04 -16.01 -28.95
C GLY A 61 1.04 -15.66 -29.98
N MET A 62 0.80 -14.63 -30.75
CA MET A 62 1.73 -14.16 -31.77
C MET A 62 2.89 -13.38 -31.12
N ALA A 63 4.13 -13.73 -31.47
CA ALA A 63 5.31 -12.99 -31.04
C ALA A 63 5.53 -11.77 -31.95
N GLY A 64 6.16 -10.74 -31.40
CA GLY A 64 6.56 -9.56 -32.16
C GLY A 64 7.61 -9.90 -33.23
N PRO A 65 7.74 -9.08 -34.30
CA PRO A 65 8.59 -9.36 -35.44
C PRO A 65 10.10 -9.38 -35.12
N GLN A 66 10.50 -8.97 -33.95
CA GLN A 66 11.90 -8.97 -33.48
C GLN A 66 12.36 -10.32 -32.91
N ILE A 67 11.45 -11.28 -32.75
CA ILE A 67 11.77 -12.60 -32.20
C ILE A 67 12.34 -13.48 -33.34
N PRO A 68 13.51 -14.12 -33.16
CA PRO A 68 14.08 -14.97 -34.18
C PRO A 68 13.19 -16.15 -34.58
N VAL A 69 13.14 -16.47 -35.86
CA VAL A 69 12.47 -17.68 -36.36
C VAL A 69 13.06 -18.90 -35.67
N GLY A 70 12.22 -19.87 -35.29
CA GLY A 70 12.66 -21.06 -34.54
C GLY A 70 12.76 -20.89 -33.04
N THR A 71 12.29 -19.75 -32.49
CA THR A 71 12.25 -19.47 -31.06
C THR A 71 10.81 -19.49 -30.56
N ILE A 72 10.61 -19.99 -29.34
CA ILE A 72 9.35 -19.88 -28.55
C ILE A 72 9.65 -19.17 -27.24
N LEU A 73 8.79 -18.20 -26.85
CA LEU A 73 8.87 -17.53 -25.57
C LEU A 73 7.91 -18.18 -24.57
N LEU A 74 8.45 -18.58 -23.44
CA LEU A 74 7.75 -19.29 -22.35
C LEU A 74 7.98 -18.52 -21.05
N ASP A 75 6.98 -18.45 -20.18
CA ASP A 75 7.18 -17.95 -18.82
C ASP A 75 7.86 -19.01 -17.92
N ASP A 76 8.26 -18.61 -16.71
CA ASP A 76 8.95 -19.46 -15.75
C ASP A 76 8.13 -20.71 -15.37
N VAL A 77 6.81 -20.56 -15.23
CA VAL A 77 5.87 -21.65 -14.87
C VAL A 77 5.73 -22.63 -16.04
N THR A 78 5.54 -22.13 -17.25
CA THR A 78 5.38 -22.96 -18.46
C THR A 78 6.67 -23.70 -18.80
N LEU A 79 7.85 -23.07 -18.63
CA LEU A 79 9.14 -23.74 -18.74
C LEU A 79 9.25 -24.92 -17.77
N SER A 80 8.88 -24.69 -16.51
CA SER A 80 8.89 -25.73 -15.46
C SER A 80 7.91 -26.87 -15.76
N ASN A 81 6.69 -26.55 -16.23
CA ASN A 81 5.66 -27.55 -16.58
C ASN A 81 6.12 -28.45 -17.72
N ALA A 82 6.72 -27.90 -18.75
CA ALA A 82 7.28 -28.67 -19.86
C ALA A 82 8.60 -29.37 -19.51
N GLY A 83 9.21 -29.06 -18.35
CA GLY A 83 10.50 -29.59 -17.94
C GLY A 83 11.65 -29.18 -18.87
N VAL A 84 11.63 -27.91 -19.33
CA VAL A 84 12.56 -27.34 -20.30
C VAL A 84 13.37 -26.23 -19.63
N ARG A 85 14.65 -26.07 -20.02
CA ARG A 85 15.49 -24.95 -19.60
C ARG A 85 15.62 -23.93 -20.73
N GLU A 86 15.86 -22.69 -20.37
CA GLU A 86 16.14 -21.65 -21.36
C GLU A 86 17.32 -22.06 -22.26
N GLY A 87 17.19 -21.82 -23.57
CA GLY A 87 18.16 -22.19 -24.58
C GLY A 87 18.09 -23.64 -25.08
N THR A 88 17.23 -24.49 -24.48
CA THR A 88 17.07 -25.89 -24.93
C THR A 88 15.92 -26.03 -25.92
N ALA A 89 15.93 -27.15 -26.66
CA ALA A 89 14.89 -27.47 -27.62
C ALA A 89 13.60 -27.94 -26.91
N VAL A 90 12.48 -27.47 -27.39
CA VAL A 90 11.15 -27.92 -27.02
C VAL A 90 10.36 -28.32 -28.25
N LEU A 91 9.65 -29.42 -28.17
CA LEU A 91 8.81 -29.92 -29.22
C LEU A 91 7.41 -29.35 -29.10
N VAL A 92 6.92 -28.73 -30.16
CA VAL A 92 5.65 -28.01 -30.19
C VAL A 92 4.71 -28.62 -31.21
N ASN A 93 3.51 -28.99 -30.81
CA ASN A 93 2.46 -29.55 -31.68
C ASN A 93 1.14 -28.79 -31.45
N ALA A 94 0.32 -28.75 -32.50
CA ALA A 94 -1.09 -28.38 -32.31
C ALA A 94 -1.80 -29.43 -31.47
N VAL A 95 -2.64 -29.01 -30.52
CA VAL A 95 -3.41 -29.90 -29.66
C VAL A 95 -4.88 -29.48 -29.58
N THR A 96 -5.76 -30.47 -29.68
CA THR A 96 -7.19 -30.22 -29.45
C THR A 96 -7.48 -30.20 -27.97
N VAL A 97 -8.10 -29.11 -27.50
CA VAL A 97 -8.46 -28.92 -26.08
C VAL A 97 -9.95 -28.94 -25.92
N TYR A 98 -10.43 -29.71 -24.96
CA TYR A 98 -11.82 -29.78 -24.63
C TYR A 98 -12.16 -28.85 -23.46
N GLY A 99 -13.43 -28.40 -23.37
CA GLY A 99 -13.91 -27.69 -22.20
C GLY A 99 -13.87 -28.58 -20.96
N ALA A 100 -13.26 -28.16 -19.90
CA ALA A 100 -13.24 -28.91 -18.65
C ALA A 100 -14.63 -29.01 -18.04
N ARG A 101 -15.04 -30.22 -17.66
CA ARG A 101 -16.19 -30.45 -16.79
C ARG A 101 -15.79 -30.23 -15.34
N THR A 102 -14.73 -30.92 -14.91
CA THR A 102 -14.17 -30.75 -13.56
C THR A 102 -12.66 -30.53 -13.64
N VAL A 103 -12.17 -29.70 -12.73
CA VAL A 103 -10.72 -29.46 -12.49
C VAL A 103 -10.50 -29.54 -10.99
N THR A 104 -9.56 -30.38 -10.59
CA THR A 104 -9.16 -30.53 -9.19
C THR A 104 -7.78 -29.97 -8.98
N LEU A 105 -7.61 -29.11 -7.98
CA LEU A 105 -6.37 -28.40 -7.68
C LEU A 105 -5.88 -28.72 -6.28
N SER A 106 -4.56 -28.66 -6.10
CA SER A 106 -3.88 -28.69 -4.81
C SER A 106 -3.03 -27.43 -4.67
N GLY A 107 -2.95 -26.85 -3.49
CA GLY A 107 -2.15 -25.66 -3.17
C GLY A 107 -1.77 -25.63 -1.70
N SER A 108 -1.28 -24.48 -1.24
CA SER A 108 -0.99 -24.30 0.18
C SER A 108 -2.26 -24.44 1.04
N THR A 109 -2.08 -24.78 2.31
CA THR A 109 -3.20 -24.87 3.26
C THR A 109 -3.95 -23.54 3.35
N LEU A 110 -3.21 -22.42 3.30
CA LEU A 110 -3.78 -21.08 3.30
C LEU A 110 -4.67 -20.86 2.04
N ALA A 111 -4.14 -21.19 0.85
CA ALA A 111 -4.88 -21.03 -0.40
C ALA A 111 -6.15 -21.87 -0.42
N SER A 112 -6.07 -23.14 0.00
CA SER A 112 -7.21 -24.07 0.00
C SER A 112 -8.31 -23.70 0.99
N GLN A 113 -7.97 -23.00 2.07
CA GLN A 113 -8.92 -22.50 3.06
C GLN A 113 -9.51 -21.14 2.71
N SER A 114 -8.75 -20.30 2.00
CA SER A 114 -9.09 -18.88 1.77
C SER A 114 -9.71 -18.63 0.40
N ILE A 115 -9.43 -19.44 -0.62
CA ILE A 115 -9.89 -19.19 -1.98
C ILE A 115 -11.09 -20.08 -2.32
N SER A 116 -12.21 -19.43 -2.64
CA SER A 116 -13.43 -20.15 -3.02
C SER A 116 -13.31 -20.83 -4.39
N PRO A 117 -14.01 -21.95 -4.64
CA PRO A 117 -14.08 -22.60 -5.94
C PRO A 117 -14.50 -21.66 -7.08
N LEU A 118 -15.38 -20.70 -6.78
CA LEU A 118 -15.82 -19.69 -7.75
C LEU A 118 -14.69 -18.75 -8.14
N THR A 119 -13.93 -18.27 -7.16
CA THR A 119 -12.75 -17.40 -7.37
C THR A 119 -11.67 -18.14 -8.16
N LEU A 120 -11.41 -19.41 -7.85
CA LEU A 120 -10.52 -20.27 -8.61
C LEU A 120 -10.94 -20.37 -10.07
N ARG A 121 -12.21 -20.68 -10.33
CA ARG A 121 -12.74 -20.75 -11.69
C ARG A 121 -12.55 -19.44 -12.45
N GLN A 122 -12.84 -18.30 -11.82
CA GLN A 122 -12.67 -16.98 -12.43
C GLN A 122 -11.19 -16.66 -12.75
N ALA A 123 -10.28 -17.03 -11.85
CA ALA A 123 -8.84 -16.82 -12.05
C ALA A 123 -8.24 -17.72 -13.14
N LEU A 124 -8.81 -18.90 -13.32
CA LEU A 124 -8.32 -19.89 -14.28
C LEU A 124 -9.07 -19.87 -15.63
N LEU A 125 -10.08 -19.03 -15.77
CA LEU A 125 -10.92 -18.97 -16.97
C LEU A 125 -10.07 -18.79 -18.25
N GLY A 126 -10.31 -19.64 -19.24
CA GLY A 126 -9.62 -19.65 -20.52
C GLY A 126 -8.17 -20.15 -20.48
N LYS A 127 -7.63 -20.60 -19.34
CA LYS A 127 -6.34 -21.29 -19.26
C LYS A 127 -6.47 -22.73 -19.71
N VAL A 128 -5.42 -23.23 -20.35
CA VAL A 128 -5.28 -24.64 -20.69
C VAL A 128 -4.50 -25.32 -19.60
N LEU A 129 -5.01 -26.44 -19.08
CA LEU A 129 -4.50 -27.16 -17.93
C LEU A 129 -4.27 -28.63 -18.28
N THR A 130 -3.15 -29.17 -17.76
CA THR A 130 -2.83 -30.60 -17.85
C THR A 130 -2.55 -31.13 -16.44
N VAL A 131 -2.88 -32.38 -16.16
CA VAL A 131 -2.59 -32.97 -14.84
C VAL A 131 -1.10 -32.93 -14.53
N GLY A 132 -0.74 -32.47 -13.34
CA GLY A 132 0.63 -32.29 -12.88
C GLY A 132 1.23 -30.93 -13.18
N ASP A 133 0.54 -30.05 -13.91
CA ASP A 133 1.01 -28.68 -14.15
C ASP A 133 0.87 -27.80 -12.91
N ALA A 134 1.85 -26.93 -12.72
CA ALA A 134 1.72 -25.78 -11.85
C ALA A 134 0.96 -24.67 -12.56
N VAL A 135 0.03 -24.01 -11.90
CA VAL A 135 -0.76 -22.93 -12.47
C VAL A 135 -0.82 -21.74 -11.50
N SER A 136 -0.59 -20.56 -12.01
CA SER A 136 -0.73 -19.31 -11.27
C SER A 136 -2.19 -18.84 -11.24
N LEU A 137 -2.55 -18.12 -10.21
CA LEU A 137 -3.87 -17.48 -10.07
C LEU A 137 -3.99 -16.16 -10.87
N LEU A 138 -2.95 -15.68 -11.54
CA LEU A 138 -3.02 -14.49 -12.39
C LEU A 138 -4.01 -14.70 -13.54
N PRO A 139 -5.12 -13.95 -13.62
CA PRO A 139 -6.12 -14.16 -14.65
C PRO A 139 -5.58 -13.83 -16.05
N ARG A 140 -6.04 -14.57 -17.05
CA ARG A 140 -5.76 -14.27 -18.45
C ARG A 140 -6.71 -13.18 -18.94
N ASP A 141 -6.20 -12.25 -19.74
CA ASP A 141 -7.03 -11.28 -20.45
C ASP A 141 -7.71 -11.95 -21.64
N LEU A 142 -9.03 -11.99 -21.65
CA LEU A 142 -9.84 -12.64 -22.69
C LEU A 142 -10.45 -11.64 -23.67
N GLY A 143 -10.01 -10.36 -23.64
CA GLY A 143 -10.44 -9.31 -24.56
C GLY A 143 -11.63 -8.46 -24.04
N PRO A 144 -12.12 -7.51 -24.85
CA PRO A 144 -13.14 -6.54 -24.46
C PRO A 144 -14.45 -7.24 -24.08
N GLY A 145 -14.88 -7.03 -22.82
CA GLY A 145 -16.10 -7.60 -22.24
C GLY A 145 -15.88 -8.59 -21.09
N THR A 146 -14.67 -9.07 -20.86
CA THR A 146 -14.31 -9.89 -19.70
C THR A 146 -13.44 -9.13 -18.73
N SER A 147 -14.04 -8.63 -17.65
CA SER A 147 -13.27 -7.94 -16.61
C SER A 147 -12.59 -8.93 -15.67
N THR A 148 -11.24 -9.01 -15.73
CA THR A 148 -10.42 -9.78 -14.79
C THR A 148 -10.30 -9.09 -13.43
N SER A 149 -10.71 -7.82 -13.33
CA SER A 149 -10.58 -6.99 -12.13
C SER A 149 -11.35 -7.54 -10.92
N THR A 150 -12.43 -8.29 -11.15
CA THR A 150 -13.22 -8.90 -10.08
C THR A 150 -12.47 -10.07 -9.44
N ALA A 151 -11.89 -10.97 -10.27
CA ALA A 151 -11.10 -12.09 -9.79
C ALA A 151 -9.82 -11.59 -9.07
N THR A 152 -9.14 -10.60 -9.63
CA THR A 152 -7.94 -9.98 -9.02
C THR A 152 -8.23 -9.38 -7.65
N ARG A 153 -9.36 -8.65 -7.52
CA ARG A 153 -9.77 -8.08 -6.23
C ARG A 153 -10.17 -9.14 -5.21
N ALA A 154 -10.90 -10.16 -5.63
CA ALA A 154 -11.29 -11.26 -4.76
C ALA A 154 -10.08 -12.04 -4.23
N LEU A 155 -9.08 -12.31 -5.07
CA LEU A 155 -7.83 -12.97 -4.69
C LEU A 155 -7.00 -12.10 -3.73
N ALA A 156 -6.86 -10.82 -4.03
CA ALA A 156 -6.15 -9.89 -3.15
C ALA A 156 -6.83 -9.74 -1.77
N ALA A 157 -8.15 -9.82 -1.72
CA ALA A 157 -8.90 -9.77 -0.47
C ALA A 157 -8.78 -11.06 0.35
N SER A 158 -8.70 -12.24 -0.31
CA SER A 158 -8.68 -13.54 0.37
C SER A 158 -7.29 -13.99 0.84
N VAL A 159 -6.24 -13.68 0.10
CA VAL A 159 -4.86 -14.18 0.35
C VAL A 159 -3.83 -13.03 0.48
N GLY A 160 -4.24 -11.78 0.36
CA GLY A 160 -3.34 -10.63 0.36
C GLY A 160 -2.47 -10.58 -0.90
N ILE A 161 -1.32 -9.91 -0.83
CA ILE A 161 -0.39 -9.75 -1.97
C ILE A 161 0.24 -11.09 -2.41
N SER A 162 0.30 -12.07 -1.51
CA SER A 162 0.92 -13.39 -1.79
C SER A 162 0.20 -14.22 -2.86
N TRP A 163 -1.06 -13.90 -3.21
CA TRP A 163 -1.77 -14.62 -4.28
C TRP A 163 -1.09 -14.53 -5.65
N THR A 164 -0.32 -13.48 -5.91
CA THR A 164 0.40 -13.29 -7.18
C THR A 164 1.56 -14.26 -7.35
N SER A 165 2.10 -14.77 -6.26
CA SER A 165 3.18 -15.76 -6.22
C SER A 165 2.72 -17.18 -5.95
N GLU A 166 1.45 -17.36 -5.55
CA GLU A 166 0.88 -18.69 -5.27
C GLU A 166 0.78 -19.52 -6.55
N LEU A 167 1.31 -20.73 -6.49
CA LEU A 167 1.23 -21.71 -7.57
C LEU A 167 0.41 -22.92 -7.08
N LEU A 168 -0.61 -23.25 -7.85
CA LEU A 168 -1.47 -24.41 -7.60
C LEU A 168 -1.04 -25.55 -8.51
N THR A 169 -1.16 -26.80 -8.05
CA THR A 169 -0.90 -27.97 -8.86
C THR A 169 -2.23 -28.58 -9.33
N VAL A 170 -2.34 -28.85 -10.62
CA VAL A 170 -3.49 -29.56 -11.21
C VAL A 170 -3.38 -31.05 -10.87
N THR A 171 -4.30 -31.55 -10.03
CA THR A 171 -4.29 -32.94 -9.56
C THR A 171 -5.25 -33.85 -10.33
N GLY A 172 -6.23 -33.25 -11.02
CA GLY A 172 -7.18 -34.01 -11.85
C GLY A 172 -7.95 -33.11 -12.80
N VAL A 173 -8.29 -33.66 -13.97
CA VAL A 173 -9.12 -32.99 -14.99
C VAL A 173 -10.10 -34.00 -15.58
N ASP A 174 -11.28 -33.55 -15.99
CA ASP A 174 -12.27 -34.32 -16.74
C ASP A 174 -12.77 -33.44 -17.91
N PRO A 175 -12.66 -33.91 -19.18
CA PRO A 175 -12.12 -35.19 -19.67
C PRO A 175 -10.58 -35.31 -19.51
N GLU A 176 -10.06 -36.53 -19.60
CA GLU A 176 -8.58 -36.73 -19.56
C GLU A 176 -7.89 -36.04 -20.74
N GLY A 177 -6.73 -35.45 -20.45
CA GLY A 177 -5.91 -34.71 -21.42
C GLY A 177 -5.89 -33.19 -21.14
N PRO A 178 -5.40 -32.39 -22.10
CA PRO A 178 -5.42 -30.93 -21.96
C PRO A 178 -6.86 -30.40 -22.01
N VAL A 179 -7.23 -29.63 -21.00
CA VAL A 179 -8.57 -29.03 -20.89
C VAL A 179 -8.51 -27.52 -20.73
N SER A 180 -9.53 -26.81 -21.22
CA SER A 180 -9.68 -25.37 -21.01
C SER A 180 -10.77 -25.09 -19.98
N VAL A 181 -10.47 -24.25 -19.00
CA VAL A 181 -11.46 -23.84 -17.99
C VAL A 181 -12.50 -22.92 -18.63
N GLN A 182 -13.77 -23.33 -18.54
CA GLN A 182 -14.93 -22.66 -19.10
C GLN A 182 -15.78 -22.03 -17.99
N PRO A 183 -16.70 -21.09 -18.29
CA PRO A 183 -17.60 -20.52 -17.29
C PRO A 183 -18.45 -21.53 -16.52
N ASN A 184 -18.71 -22.68 -17.13
CA ASN A 184 -19.51 -23.81 -16.57
C ASN A 184 -18.66 -24.93 -15.97
N SER A 185 -17.30 -24.80 -15.98
CA SER A 185 -16.42 -25.81 -15.38
C SER A 185 -16.56 -25.81 -13.85
N LEU A 186 -16.56 -26.98 -13.25
CA LEU A 186 -16.51 -27.17 -11.80
C LEU A 186 -15.03 -27.22 -11.37
N VAL A 187 -14.55 -26.20 -10.67
CA VAL A 187 -13.18 -26.15 -10.14
C VAL A 187 -13.24 -26.43 -8.65
N THR A 188 -12.47 -27.41 -8.15
CA THR A 188 -12.52 -27.86 -6.75
C THR A 188 -11.13 -28.07 -6.17
N TRP A 189 -11.02 -28.07 -4.85
CA TRP A 189 -9.80 -28.45 -4.13
C TRP A 189 -9.68 -29.97 -3.98
N GLY A 190 -8.50 -30.53 -4.23
CA GLY A 190 -8.26 -31.99 -4.26
C GLY A 190 -8.13 -32.68 -2.90
N SER A 191 -8.13 -31.96 -1.81
CA SER A 191 -7.93 -32.51 -0.47
C SER A 191 -9.19 -33.17 0.15
N GLY A 192 -10.28 -33.31 -0.59
CA GLY A 192 -11.50 -33.96 -0.10
C GLY A 192 -12.23 -33.22 1.03
N VAL A 193 -11.69 -32.11 1.52
CA VAL A 193 -12.36 -31.20 2.45
C VAL A 193 -13.20 -30.26 1.59
N PRO A 194 -14.53 -30.40 1.58
CA PRO A 194 -15.36 -29.42 0.89
C PRO A 194 -15.09 -28.07 1.52
N TYR A 195 -14.88 -27.03 0.66
CA TYR A 195 -15.01 -25.66 1.11
C TYR A 195 -16.39 -25.54 1.78
N ARG A 196 -16.38 -25.58 3.10
CA ARG A 196 -17.53 -25.19 3.88
C ARG A 196 -17.49 -23.67 3.91
N ALA A 197 -18.39 -23.04 3.18
CA ALA A 197 -18.81 -21.71 3.55
C ALA A 197 -19.21 -21.81 5.03
N SER A 198 -18.34 -21.32 5.91
CA SER A 198 -18.59 -21.34 7.34
C SER A 198 -19.86 -20.52 7.53
N THR A 199 -20.95 -21.21 7.83
CA THR A 199 -22.18 -20.53 8.24
C THR A 199 -21.83 -19.74 9.48
N ALA A 200 -22.35 -18.52 9.60
CA ALA A 200 -22.10 -17.62 10.72
C ALA A 200 -22.32 -18.28 12.10
N ALA A 201 -22.99 -19.43 12.14
CA ALA A 201 -23.20 -20.23 13.34
C ALA A 201 -22.00 -21.12 13.73
N GLU A 202 -21.06 -21.45 12.81
CA GLU A 202 -19.93 -22.33 13.13
C GLU A 202 -18.63 -21.57 13.50
N LYS A 203 -18.51 -20.30 13.13
CA LYS A 203 -17.42 -19.42 13.62
C LYS A 203 -17.51 -19.10 15.13
N ALA A 204 -18.63 -19.41 15.78
CA ALA A 204 -18.82 -19.22 17.21
C ALA A 204 -17.99 -20.16 18.11
N SER A 205 -17.13 -21.03 17.56
CA SER A 205 -16.42 -22.05 18.37
C SER A 205 -14.89 -22.11 18.22
N VAL A 206 -14.26 -21.19 17.49
CA VAL A 206 -12.79 -21.05 17.58
C VAL A 206 -12.52 -20.02 18.64
N ALA A 207 -12.16 -20.44 19.83
CA ALA A 207 -11.73 -19.61 20.95
C ALA A 207 -10.52 -18.76 20.50
N THR A 208 -10.78 -17.59 19.96
CA THR A 208 -9.81 -16.49 20.00
C THR A 208 -9.58 -16.20 21.48
N PRO A 209 -8.36 -16.04 21.98
CA PRO A 209 -8.15 -15.73 23.39
C PRO A 209 -9.02 -14.51 23.73
N GLU A 210 -9.88 -14.64 24.75
CA GLU A 210 -10.73 -13.56 25.24
C GLU A 210 -9.80 -12.48 25.80
N ILE A 211 -9.52 -11.49 24.97
CA ILE A 211 -8.84 -10.27 25.43
C ILE A 211 -9.83 -9.53 26.29
N GLN A 212 -9.49 -9.32 27.56
CA GLN A 212 -10.34 -8.59 28.49
C GLN A 212 -10.25 -7.07 28.21
N VAL A 213 -11.31 -6.33 28.55
CA VAL A 213 -11.38 -4.87 28.32
C VAL A 213 -10.21 -4.14 28.99
N GLU A 214 -9.73 -4.63 30.14
CA GLU A 214 -8.59 -4.10 30.90
C GLU A 214 -7.26 -4.23 30.15
N GLU A 215 -7.16 -5.20 29.23
CA GLU A 215 -5.96 -5.43 28.41
C GLU A 215 -5.93 -4.54 27.15
N LEU A 216 -7.03 -3.87 26.81
CA LEU A 216 -7.12 -2.94 25.69
C LEU A 216 -6.38 -1.64 26.01
N LYS A 217 -5.10 -1.55 25.66
CA LYS A 217 -4.30 -0.34 25.88
C LYS A 217 -4.67 0.76 24.89
N GLY A 218 -4.90 1.98 25.42
CA GLY A 218 -5.18 3.19 24.64
C GLY A 218 -6.60 3.33 24.09
N THR A 219 -7.49 2.34 24.29
CA THR A 219 -8.89 2.38 23.83
C THR A 219 -9.91 2.22 24.97
N GLN A 220 -9.47 2.33 26.22
CA GLN A 220 -10.33 2.22 27.39
C GLN A 220 -11.51 3.22 27.39
N PRO A 221 -11.35 4.51 27.04
CA PRO A 221 -12.48 5.45 27.00
C PRO A 221 -13.54 5.02 25.97
N GLN A 222 -13.12 4.50 24.82
CA GLN A 222 -14.02 4.00 23.78
C GLN A 222 -14.72 2.72 24.23
N ALA A 223 -13.97 1.81 24.87
CA ALA A 223 -14.52 0.58 25.44
C ALA A 223 -15.56 0.89 26.51
N ALA A 224 -15.28 1.80 27.44
CA ALA A 224 -16.22 2.22 28.48
C ALA A 224 -17.51 2.82 27.88
N LYS A 225 -17.38 3.69 26.87
CA LYS A 225 -18.51 4.32 26.19
C LYS A 225 -19.37 3.30 25.45
N LEU A 226 -18.76 2.34 24.77
CA LEU A 226 -19.49 1.27 24.08
C LEU A 226 -20.17 0.34 25.07
N THR A 227 -19.51 0.00 26.19
CA THR A 227 -20.08 -0.80 27.27
C THR A 227 -21.31 -0.12 27.87
N GLU A 228 -21.23 1.18 28.14
CA GLU A 228 -22.35 1.99 28.67
C GLU A 228 -23.54 1.96 27.70
N TRP A 229 -23.30 2.17 26.39
CA TRP A 229 -24.37 2.13 25.40
C TRP A 229 -25.03 0.76 25.30
N LEU A 230 -24.24 -0.32 25.31
CA LEU A 230 -24.78 -1.69 25.29
C LEU A 230 -25.56 -2.01 26.56
N LYS A 231 -25.09 -1.57 27.75
CA LYS A 231 -25.78 -1.75 29.00
C LYS A 231 -27.17 -1.08 29.00
N LEU A 232 -27.23 0.19 28.56
CA LEU A 232 -28.49 0.93 28.50
C LEU A 232 -29.46 0.36 27.46
N ALA A 233 -28.98 -0.12 26.33
CA ALA A 233 -29.81 -0.62 25.24
C ALA A 233 -30.30 -2.06 25.49
N LEU A 234 -29.44 -2.93 26.02
CA LEU A 234 -29.69 -4.37 26.10
C LEU A 234 -30.08 -4.81 27.53
N ASP A 235 -29.42 -4.29 28.58
CA ASP A 235 -29.60 -4.74 29.98
C ASP A 235 -30.65 -3.90 30.72
N GLU A 236 -30.67 -2.57 30.48
CA GLU A 236 -31.53 -1.62 31.17
C GLU A 236 -32.47 -0.83 30.22
N PRO A 237 -33.10 -1.48 29.21
CA PRO A 237 -33.90 -0.78 28.17
C PRO A 237 -35.11 -0.02 28.77
N HIS A 238 -35.56 -0.40 29.95
CA HIS A 238 -36.67 0.25 30.66
C HIS A 238 -36.35 1.71 31.02
N LEU A 239 -35.06 2.04 31.26
CA LEU A 239 -34.66 3.40 31.58
C LEU A 239 -34.86 4.32 30.37
N LEU A 240 -34.47 3.86 29.17
CA LEU A 240 -34.67 4.62 27.93
C LEU A 240 -36.16 4.75 27.61
N LYS A 241 -36.94 3.66 27.75
CA LYS A 241 -38.39 3.68 27.52
C LYS A 241 -39.13 4.63 28.45
N THR A 242 -38.71 4.74 29.73
CA THR A 242 -39.29 5.68 30.69
C THR A 242 -39.09 7.15 30.29
N LEU A 243 -38.00 7.43 29.59
CA LEU A 243 -37.68 8.77 29.04
C LEU A 243 -38.26 9.00 27.64
N GLY A 244 -39.05 8.08 27.12
CA GLY A 244 -39.65 8.15 25.79
C GLY A 244 -38.66 7.87 24.66
N ALA A 245 -37.47 7.34 24.96
CA ALA A 245 -36.45 6.97 23.95
C ALA A 245 -36.53 5.46 23.64
N GLY A 246 -36.39 5.11 22.36
CA GLY A 246 -36.26 3.72 21.93
C GLY A 246 -34.94 3.10 22.41
N PRO A 247 -34.90 1.82 22.78
CA PRO A 247 -33.67 1.14 23.19
C PRO A 247 -32.81 0.70 21.97
N ASN A 248 -33.11 1.23 20.80
CA ASN A 248 -32.40 0.88 19.54
C ASN A 248 -30.96 1.33 19.60
N LEU A 249 -30.03 0.46 19.25
CA LEU A 249 -28.60 0.78 19.25
C LEU A 249 -27.94 0.36 17.94
N GLY A 250 -27.52 1.37 17.17
CA GLY A 250 -26.68 1.20 15.99
C GLY A 250 -25.39 1.99 16.16
N VAL A 251 -24.24 1.33 16.07
CA VAL A 251 -22.93 1.97 16.28
C VAL A 251 -22.01 1.72 15.08
N LEU A 252 -21.43 2.79 14.55
CA LEU A 252 -20.35 2.73 13.57
C LEU A 252 -19.01 2.94 14.29
N VAL A 253 -18.17 1.92 14.32
CA VAL A 253 -16.80 2.00 14.85
C VAL A 253 -15.85 2.32 13.71
N SER A 254 -15.35 3.54 13.68
CA SER A 254 -14.42 4.04 12.65
C SER A 254 -12.99 4.13 13.17
N GLY A 255 -12.02 4.07 12.27
CA GLY A 255 -10.60 4.23 12.61
C GLY A 255 -9.69 3.48 11.63
N PRO A 256 -8.37 3.74 11.66
CA PRO A 256 -7.41 3.14 10.72
C PRO A 256 -7.47 1.61 10.70
N ALA A 257 -7.08 1.01 9.56
CA ALA A 257 -6.93 -0.44 9.47
C ALA A 257 -5.90 -0.93 10.51
N GLY A 258 -6.18 -2.06 11.18
CA GLY A 258 -5.23 -2.63 12.16
C GLY A 258 -5.21 -1.97 13.55
N VAL A 259 -6.03 -0.93 13.81
CA VAL A 259 -6.06 -0.23 15.13
C VAL A 259 -6.75 -1.05 16.24
N GLY A 260 -7.40 -2.16 15.91
CA GLY A 260 -8.07 -3.04 16.89
C GLY A 260 -9.58 -2.86 17.02
N LYS A 261 -10.29 -2.31 16.00
CA LYS A 261 -11.74 -2.11 16.01
C LYS A 261 -12.54 -3.36 16.37
N VAL A 262 -12.30 -4.46 15.66
CA VAL A 262 -12.98 -5.74 15.88
C VAL A 262 -12.64 -6.32 17.27
N THR A 263 -11.37 -6.21 17.67
CA THR A 263 -10.90 -6.67 19.00
C THR A 263 -11.60 -5.92 20.13
N LEU A 264 -11.78 -4.59 20.00
CA LEU A 264 -12.52 -3.79 20.96
C LEU A 264 -13.97 -4.27 21.09
N VAL A 265 -14.66 -4.47 19.96
CA VAL A 265 -16.07 -4.93 19.98
C VAL A 265 -16.17 -6.31 20.59
N ARG A 266 -15.30 -7.25 20.23
CA ARG A 266 -15.27 -8.60 20.81
C ARG A 266 -15.04 -8.58 22.32
N ALA A 267 -14.07 -7.78 22.79
CA ALA A 267 -13.78 -7.65 24.21
C ALA A 267 -14.97 -7.07 25.02
N VAL A 268 -15.60 -6.01 24.49
CA VAL A 268 -16.77 -5.38 25.13
C VAL A 268 -18.01 -6.29 25.08
N CYS A 269 -18.13 -7.12 24.04
CA CYS A 269 -19.24 -8.07 23.89
C CYS A 269 -18.94 -9.43 24.53
N ALA A 270 -17.83 -9.59 25.26
CA ALA A 270 -17.52 -10.83 25.98
C ALA A 270 -18.67 -11.21 26.93
N GLY A 271 -19.12 -12.47 26.86
CA GLY A 271 -20.29 -12.96 27.62
C GLY A 271 -21.65 -12.67 26.98
N ARG A 272 -21.73 -11.96 25.86
CA ARG A 272 -22.94 -11.73 25.06
C ARG A 272 -22.94 -12.59 23.81
N ARG A 273 -24.13 -12.84 23.24
CA ARG A 273 -24.22 -13.51 21.95
C ARG A 273 -23.81 -12.55 20.84
N LEU A 274 -22.66 -12.83 20.23
CA LEU A 274 -22.11 -12.07 19.11
C LEU A 274 -22.32 -12.88 17.80
N VAL A 275 -22.98 -12.25 16.81
CA VAL A 275 -23.09 -12.78 15.45
C VAL A 275 -22.19 -11.89 14.57
N GLU A 276 -21.19 -12.48 13.95
CA GLU A 276 -20.24 -11.75 13.09
C GLU A 276 -20.60 -11.94 11.62
N LEU A 277 -20.57 -10.85 10.86
CA LEU A 277 -20.73 -10.80 9.41
C LEU A 277 -19.48 -10.15 8.81
N ASP A 278 -18.70 -10.89 8.05
CA ASP A 278 -17.52 -10.39 7.38
C ASP A 278 -17.94 -9.64 6.10
N GLY A 279 -17.78 -8.31 6.09
CA GLY A 279 -18.17 -7.45 4.97
C GLY A 279 -17.44 -7.77 3.67
N PRO A 280 -16.11 -7.93 3.64
CA PRO A 280 -15.35 -8.38 2.48
C PRO A 280 -15.83 -9.74 1.92
N GLU A 281 -16.02 -10.73 2.79
CA GLU A 281 -16.48 -12.07 2.38
C GLU A 281 -17.88 -12.03 1.75
N VAL A 282 -18.82 -11.37 2.43
CA VAL A 282 -20.20 -11.25 1.96
C VAL A 282 -20.33 -10.29 0.79
N GLY A 283 -19.59 -9.19 0.79
CA GLY A 283 -19.56 -8.20 -0.30
C GLY A 283 -19.07 -8.77 -1.64
N ALA A 284 -18.26 -9.82 -1.61
CA ALA A 284 -17.79 -10.52 -2.80
C ALA A 284 -18.84 -11.47 -3.43
N LEU A 285 -19.94 -11.77 -2.72
CA LEU A 285 -21.00 -12.65 -3.22
C LEU A 285 -21.86 -11.97 -4.30
N ALA A 286 -22.60 -12.77 -5.06
CA ALA A 286 -23.65 -12.25 -5.94
C ALA A 286 -24.74 -11.54 -5.11
N ALA A 287 -25.47 -10.59 -5.72
CA ALA A 287 -26.43 -9.72 -5.03
C ALA A 287 -27.47 -10.50 -4.21
N GLU A 288 -28.00 -11.60 -4.76
CA GLU A 288 -29.00 -12.43 -4.09
C GLU A 288 -28.42 -13.19 -2.89
N ASP A 289 -27.21 -13.75 -3.03
CA ASP A 289 -26.55 -14.51 -1.96
C ASP A 289 -26.03 -13.58 -0.86
N ARG A 290 -25.62 -12.35 -1.22
CA ARG A 290 -25.30 -11.27 -0.29
C ARG A 290 -26.49 -10.94 0.59
N LEU A 291 -27.67 -10.74 0.00
CA LEU A 291 -28.90 -10.48 0.75
C LEU A 291 -29.27 -11.66 1.66
N LYS A 292 -29.18 -12.91 1.15
CA LYS A 292 -29.45 -14.11 1.96
C LYS A 292 -28.53 -14.23 3.16
N ALA A 293 -27.22 -13.93 2.98
CA ALA A 293 -26.24 -13.96 4.08
C ALA A 293 -26.56 -12.94 5.16
N VAL A 294 -26.89 -11.69 4.77
CA VAL A 294 -27.31 -10.66 5.72
C VAL A 294 -28.58 -11.04 6.44
N ALA A 295 -29.63 -11.49 5.71
CA ALA A 295 -30.90 -11.92 6.31
C ALA A 295 -30.72 -13.10 7.27
N ALA A 296 -29.82 -14.03 6.96
CA ALA A 296 -29.49 -15.14 7.86
C ALA A 296 -28.82 -14.65 9.16
N ALA A 297 -27.87 -13.71 9.06
CA ALA A 297 -27.22 -13.11 10.23
C ALA A 297 -28.21 -12.32 11.09
N VAL A 298 -29.10 -11.52 10.48
CA VAL A 298 -30.18 -10.79 11.18
C VAL A 298 -31.10 -11.78 11.88
N LYS A 299 -31.54 -12.83 11.21
CA LYS A 299 -32.37 -13.90 11.82
C LYS A 299 -31.65 -14.59 12.97
N ALA A 300 -30.34 -14.84 12.86
CA ALA A 300 -29.56 -15.49 13.91
C ALA A 300 -29.45 -14.62 15.17
N VAL A 301 -29.30 -13.29 15.05
CA VAL A 301 -29.23 -12.39 16.18
C VAL A 301 -30.59 -12.11 16.79
N THR A 302 -31.66 -11.99 16.00
CA THR A 302 -33.04 -11.73 16.47
C THR A 302 -33.71 -12.96 17.10
N ALA A 303 -33.22 -14.17 16.83
CA ALA A 303 -33.75 -15.42 17.46
C ALA A 303 -33.38 -15.55 18.94
N VAL A 304 -32.57 -14.64 19.49
CA VAL A 304 -32.13 -14.64 20.91
C VAL A 304 -33.24 -14.07 21.77
N ARG A 305 -33.74 -14.84 22.74
CA ARG A 305 -34.83 -14.41 23.66
C ARG A 305 -34.32 -13.91 25.00
N ASP A 306 -33.14 -14.32 25.43
CA ASP A 306 -32.58 -13.95 26.75
C ASP A 306 -31.15 -13.39 26.58
N GLY A 307 -30.88 -12.25 27.25
CA GLY A 307 -29.53 -11.69 27.40
C GLY A 307 -29.03 -10.74 26.31
N GLY A 308 -29.85 -10.42 25.31
CA GLY A 308 -29.49 -9.49 24.22
C GLY A 308 -28.49 -10.06 23.20
N GLY A 309 -28.66 -9.71 21.93
CA GLY A 309 -27.79 -10.11 20.82
C GLY A 309 -27.06 -8.93 20.18
N VAL A 310 -25.82 -9.15 19.73
CA VAL A 310 -25.04 -8.15 18.99
C VAL A 310 -24.73 -8.68 17.60
N LEU A 311 -25.08 -7.93 16.56
CA LEU A 311 -24.65 -8.16 15.19
C LEU A 311 -23.44 -7.28 14.90
N LEU A 312 -22.29 -7.89 14.68
CA LEU A 312 -21.07 -7.21 14.30
C LEU A 312 -20.84 -7.36 12.78
N ILE A 313 -20.81 -6.26 12.06
CA ILE A 313 -20.47 -6.20 10.63
C ILE A 313 -19.05 -5.68 10.51
N ILE A 314 -18.14 -6.54 10.06
CA ILE A 314 -16.72 -6.21 9.91
C ILE A 314 -16.52 -5.57 8.52
N ASP A 315 -15.82 -4.42 8.47
CA ASP A 315 -15.49 -3.66 7.28
C ASP A 315 -16.70 -3.45 6.34
N VAL A 316 -17.70 -2.76 6.87
CA VAL A 316 -19.01 -2.52 6.22
C VAL A 316 -18.88 -1.76 4.89
N ASP A 317 -17.79 -1.04 4.67
CA ASP A 317 -17.48 -0.36 3.41
C ASP A 317 -17.30 -1.35 2.23
N ALA A 318 -16.93 -2.60 2.49
CA ALA A 318 -16.90 -3.64 1.47
C ALA A 318 -18.28 -4.24 1.15
N LEU A 319 -19.20 -4.24 2.12
CA LEU A 319 -20.58 -4.71 1.96
C LEU A 319 -21.49 -3.64 1.34
N LEU A 320 -21.38 -2.41 1.82
CA LEU A 320 -22.21 -1.25 1.45
C LEU A 320 -21.32 -0.05 1.09
N PRO A 321 -20.70 -0.06 -0.09
CA PRO A 321 -19.84 1.04 -0.55
C PRO A 321 -20.65 2.30 -0.87
N ALA A 322 -19.98 3.46 -0.89
CA ALA A 322 -20.59 4.78 -1.20
C ALA A 322 -21.31 4.82 -2.56
N THR A 323 -20.82 4.03 -3.53
CA THR A 323 -21.54 3.85 -4.81
C THR A 323 -22.62 2.80 -4.59
N ALA A 324 -23.86 3.26 -4.38
CA ALA A 324 -24.97 2.40 -4.02
C ALA A 324 -25.34 1.45 -5.17
N GLU A 325 -25.35 0.14 -4.86
CA GLU A 325 -25.89 -0.89 -5.73
C GLU A 325 -27.41 -1.09 -5.45
N PRO A 326 -28.19 -1.62 -6.41
CA PRO A 326 -29.63 -1.86 -6.17
C PRO A 326 -29.92 -2.73 -4.95
N VAL A 327 -29.09 -3.75 -4.67
CA VAL A 327 -29.22 -4.64 -3.52
C VAL A 327 -28.99 -3.93 -2.18
N ALA A 328 -28.26 -2.83 -2.15
CA ALA A 328 -27.99 -2.07 -0.94
C ALA A 328 -29.27 -1.64 -0.21
N SER A 329 -30.32 -1.26 -0.95
CA SER A 329 -31.59 -0.86 -0.35
C SER A 329 -32.28 -2.00 0.40
N LEU A 330 -32.17 -3.24 -0.09
CA LEU A 330 -32.72 -4.43 0.56
C LEU A 330 -31.91 -4.80 1.81
N ILE A 331 -30.58 -4.74 1.71
CA ILE A 331 -29.68 -4.97 2.84
C ILE A 331 -29.94 -3.95 3.97
N LEU A 332 -30.08 -2.67 3.61
CA LEU A 332 -30.41 -1.62 4.58
C LEU A 332 -31.77 -1.85 5.27
N ALA A 333 -32.76 -2.41 4.55
CA ALA A 333 -34.05 -2.76 5.14
C ALA A 333 -33.91 -3.89 6.17
N GLU A 334 -33.12 -4.94 5.87
CA GLU A 334 -32.81 -6.01 6.83
C GLU A 334 -32.10 -5.46 8.08
N LEU A 335 -31.12 -4.57 7.91
CA LEU A 335 -30.40 -3.97 9.04
C LEU A 335 -31.31 -3.06 9.90
N ARG A 336 -32.23 -2.29 9.28
CA ARG A 336 -33.25 -1.55 10.03
C ARG A 336 -34.12 -2.47 10.88
N THR A 337 -34.53 -3.60 10.34
CA THR A 337 -35.29 -4.62 11.07
C THR A 337 -34.51 -5.14 12.28
N ALA A 338 -33.19 -5.36 12.11
CA ALA A 338 -32.35 -5.79 13.23
C ALA A 338 -32.26 -4.72 14.33
N VAL A 339 -31.95 -3.44 13.97
CA VAL A 339 -31.85 -2.33 14.92
C VAL A 339 -33.19 -2.05 15.62
N ALA A 340 -34.30 -2.19 14.92
CA ALA A 340 -35.65 -1.99 15.48
C ALA A 340 -36.11 -3.13 16.40
N THR A 341 -35.41 -4.26 16.45
CA THR A 341 -35.76 -5.40 17.29
C THR A 341 -35.27 -5.18 18.73
N ASP A 342 -36.16 -5.20 19.69
CA ASP A 342 -35.81 -5.09 21.13
C ASP A 342 -34.80 -6.17 21.53
N GLY A 343 -33.75 -5.77 22.25
CA GLY A 343 -32.70 -6.68 22.71
C GLY A 343 -31.63 -7.00 21.63
N VAL A 344 -31.61 -6.25 20.52
CA VAL A 344 -30.59 -6.39 19.48
C VAL A 344 -29.82 -5.07 19.32
N ALA A 345 -28.50 -5.16 19.27
CA ALA A 345 -27.63 -4.05 18.88
C ALA A 345 -26.88 -4.40 17.58
N VAL A 346 -26.71 -3.41 16.70
CA VAL A 346 -25.94 -3.55 15.46
C VAL A 346 -24.68 -2.69 15.55
N ILE A 347 -23.53 -3.31 15.40
CA ILE A 347 -22.24 -2.62 15.41
C ILE A 347 -21.56 -2.90 14.07
N ALA A 348 -21.15 -1.85 13.37
CA ALA A 348 -20.38 -2.00 12.13
C ALA A 348 -18.99 -1.38 12.29
N THR A 349 -17.98 -1.98 11.69
CA THR A 349 -16.64 -1.40 11.65
C THR A 349 -16.30 -0.92 10.24
N THR A 350 -15.48 0.13 10.14
CA THR A 350 -14.92 0.60 8.87
C THR A 350 -13.56 1.26 9.08
N ALA A 351 -12.66 1.08 8.10
CA ALA A 351 -11.43 1.85 8.02
C ALA A 351 -11.59 3.12 7.14
N ARG A 352 -12.69 3.21 6.38
CA ARG A 352 -12.93 4.26 5.37
C ARG A 352 -14.33 4.85 5.52
N PRO A 353 -14.56 5.66 6.57
CA PRO A 353 -15.88 6.18 6.89
C PRO A 353 -16.51 7.03 5.76
N ASP A 354 -15.68 7.59 4.86
CA ASP A 354 -16.15 8.37 3.71
C ASP A 354 -16.55 7.51 2.49
N GLN A 355 -16.23 6.21 2.51
CA GLN A 355 -16.51 5.26 1.43
C GLN A 355 -17.68 4.32 1.73
N ILE A 356 -18.43 4.55 2.79
CA ILE A 356 -19.66 3.81 3.11
C ILE A 356 -20.89 4.48 2.49
N ASP A 357 -21.95 3.69 2.28
CA ASP A 357 -23.26 4.23 1.89
C ASP A 357 -23.77 5.21 2.97
N ALA A 358 -24.01 6.46 2.56
CA ALA A 358 -24.43 7.53 3.48
C ALA A 358 -25.72 7.20 4.26
N ARG A 359 -26.58 6.34 3.71
CA ARG A 359 -27.83 5.90 4.37
C ARG A 359 -27.60 5.04 5.60
N LEU A 360 -26.40 4.47 5.80
CA LEU A 360 -26.03 3.76 7.03
C LEU A 360 -26.02 4.68 8.25
N ARG A 361 -25.74 5.98 8.07
CA ARG A 361 -25.73 6.98 9.16
C ARG A 361 -27.09 7.58 9.45
N ALA A 362 -28.17 7.02 8.86
CA ALA A 362 -29.52 7.47 9.17
C ALA A 362 -29.86 7.22 10.66
N PRO A 363 -30.70 8.07 11.29
CA PRO A 363 -31.05 7.97 12.72
C PRO A 363 -31.63 6.61 13.13
N GLU A 364 -32.21 5.86 12.20
CA GLU A 364 -32.77 4.53 12.45
C GLU A 364 -31.78 3.37 12.19
N LEU A 365 -30.50 3.66 11.92
CA LEU A 365 -29.47 2.64 11.66
C LEU A 365 -28.25 2.84 12.56
N LEU A 366 -27.13 3.30 12.01
CA LEU A 366 -25.88 3.50 12.74
C LEU A 366 -25.72 5.00 13.06
N ASP A 367 -26.55 5.49 13.95
CA ASP A 367 -26.63 6.92 14.31
C ASP A 367 -25.52 7.37 15.29
N ARG A 368 -24.83 6.41 15.91
CA ARG A 368 -23.72 6.69 16.82
C ARG A 368 -22.39 6.31 16.18
N GLU A 369 -21.43 7.22 16.25
CA GLU A 369 -20.09 6.96 15.76
C GLU A 369 -19.07 6.92 16.91
N LEU A 370 -18.21 5.90 16.89
CA LEU A 370 -17.13 5.68 17.84
C LEU A 370 -15.80 5.63 17.06
N GLY A 371 -15.05 6.73 17.11
CA GLY A 371 -13.74 6.83 16.46
C GLY A 371 -12.62 6.25 17.31
N LEU A 372 -11.80 5.38 16.73
CA LEU A 372 -10.56 4.91 17.32
C LEU A 372 -9.41 5.68 16.67
N PRO A 373 -8.69 6.53 17.42
CA PRO A 373 -7.54 7.27 16.91
C PRO A 373 -6.33 6.34 16.75
N LEU A 374 -5.30 6.85 16.04
CA LEU A 374 -4.00 6.21 16.07
C LEU A 374 -3.40 6.29 17.48
N PRO A 375 -2.65 5.25 17.91
CA PRO A 375 -2.00 5.26 19.21
C PRO A 375 -0.87 6.30 19.26
N ASP A 376 -0.87 7.14 20.29
CA ASP A 376 0.24 8.03 20.62
C ASP A 376 1.47 7.25 21.12
N ALA A 377 2.59 7.92 21.36
CA ALA A 377 3.83 7.25 21.76
C ALA A 377 3.68 6.48 23.08
N GLY A 378 2.97 7.03 24.05
CA GLY A 378 2.70 6.37 25.34
C GLY A 378 1.84 5.12 25.18
N THR A 379 0.81 5.20 24.35
CA THR A 379 -0.05 4.06 24.00
C THR A 379 0.73 2.99 23.24
N ARG A 380 1.60 3.36 22.29
CA ARG A 380 2.44 2.39 21.56
C ARG A 380 3.40 1.67 22.49
N ARG A 381 4.01 2.38 23.46
CA ARG A 381 4.81 1.76 24.50
C ARG A 381 4.02 0.74 25.31
N ALA A 382 2.83 1.12 25.80
CA ALA A 382 1.96 0.23 26.56
C ALA A 382 1.48 -0.99 25.75
N LEU A 383 1.26 -0.82 24.44
CA LEU A 383 0.93 -1.90 23.52
C LEU A 383 2.12 -2.86 23.31
N LEU A 384 3.34 -2.33 23.14
CA LEU A 384 4.56 -3.13 23.04
C LEU A 384 4.77 -3.95 24.31
N GLU A 385 4.61 -3.34 25.49
CA GLU A 385 4.71 -4.02 26.79
C GLU A 385 3.67 -5.15 26.90
N ALA A 386 2.42 -4.91 26.49
CA ALA A 386 1.39 -5.93 26.49
C ALA A 386 1.68 -7.10 25.53
N LEU A 387 2.16 -6.80 24.32
CA LEU A 387 2.51 -7.80 23.31
C LEU A 387 3.75 -8.63 23.69
N LEU A 388 4.67 -8.04 24.45
CA LEU A 388 5.91 -8.71 24.92
C LEU A 388 5.73 -9.52 26.21
N LYS A 389 4.59 -9.46 26.87
CA LYS A 389 4.33 -10.08 28.19
C LYS A 389 4.78 -11.54 28.32
N HIS A 390 4.75 -12.31 27.23
CA HIS A 390 5.10 -13.72 27.21
C HIS A 390 6.30 -14.05 26.30
N VAL A 391 7.02 -13.01 25.84
CA VAL A 391 8.18 -13.17 24.96
C VAL A 391 9.46 -13.08 25.79
N PRO A 392 10.44 -14.01 25.64
CA PRO A 392 11.74 -13.87 26.29
C PRO A 392 12.47 -12.64 25.73
N THR A 393 12.69 -11.64 26.56
CA THR A 393 13.36 -10.39 26.18
C THR A 393 14.63 -10.17 26.97
N GLY A 394 15.62 -9.54 26.33
CA GLY A 394 16.75 -8.91 27.01
C GLY A 394 16.37 -7.54 27.57
N ASP A 395 17.36 -6.69 27.72
CA ASP A 395 17.13 -5.28 28.08
C ASP A 395 16.61 -4.52 26.86
N LEU A 396 15.38 -3.97 26.96
CA LEU A 396 14.70 -3.28 25.87
C LEU A 396 14.30 -1.85 26.30
N ASP A 397 14.71 -0.88 25.52
CA ASP A 397 14.20 0.49 25.61
C ASP A 397 12.92 0.63 24.75
N LEU A 398 11.77 0.42 25.37
CA LEU A 398 10.47 0.51 24.70
C LEU A 398 10.09 1.96 24.39
N ASP A 399 10.62 2.94 25.08
CA ASP A 399 10.39 4.36 24.81
C ASP A 399 11.11 4.77 23.51
N GLU A 400 12.33 4.28 23.28
CA GLU A 400 13.02 4.45 22.01
C GLU A 400 12.21 3.85 20.85
N ILE A 401 11.78 2.59 20.97
CA ILE A 401 10.99 1.94 19.92
C ILE A 401 9.68 2.65 19.67
N ALA A 402 8.97 3.05 20.73
CA ALA A 402 7.71 3.80 20.60
C ALA A 402 7.90 5.16 19.92
N SER A 403 9.01 5.86 20.19
CA SER A 403 9.34 7.13 19.52
C SER A 403 9.64 6.95 18.03
N ARG A 404 10.24 5.81 17.65
CA ARG A 404 10.63 5.48 16.26
C ARG A 404 9.52 4.81 15.45
N THR A 405 8.33 4.60 16.02
CA THR A 405 7.17 3.98 15.37
C THR A 405 5.98 4.93 15.18
N PRO A 406 6.14 6.20 14.71
CA PRO A 406 5.01 7.09 14.50
C PRO A 406 4.07 6.51 13.43
N GLY A 407 2.76 6.60 13.69
CA GLY A 407 1.72 6.08 12.79
C GLY A 407 1.54 4.56 12.79
N PHE A 408 2.30 3.80 13.58
CA PHE A 408 2.08 2.37 13.74
C PHE A 408 0.80 2.08 14.52
N VAL A 409 0.01 1.15 14.01
CA VAL A 409 -1.16 0.58 14.70
C VAL A 409 -0.78 -0.72 15.40
N VAL A 410 -1.71 -1.29 16.16
CA VAL A 410 -1.48 -2.56 16.91
C VAL A 410 -0.99 -3.68 15.97
N ALA A 411 -1.57 -3.79 14.79
CA ALA A 411 -1.17 -4.80 13.79
C ALA A 411 0.27 -4.60 13.30
N ASP A 412 0.71 -3.35 13.14
CA ASP A 412 2.08 -3.03 12.72
C ASP A 412 3.08 -3.33 13.84
N LEU A 413 2.74 -3.01 15.09
CA LEU A 413 3.57 -3.35 16.25
C LEU A 413 3.71 -4.86 16.41
N ALA A 414 2.63 -5.62 16.21
CA ALA A 414 2.67 -7.08 16.22
C ALA A 414 3.54 -7.63 15.06
N ALA A 415 3.49 -7.01 13.88
CA ALA A 415 4.36 -7.38 12.75
C ALA A 415 5.83 -7.04 13.05
N LEU A 416 6.12 -5.90 13.68
CA LEU A 416 7.45 -5.50 14.12
C LEU A 416 8.05 -6.53 15.09
N LEU A 417 7.28 -6.95 16.10
CA LEU A 417 7.71 -7.96 17.07
C LEU A 417 7.94 -9.31 16.41
N ARG A 418 7.11 -9.69 15.43
CA ARG A 418 7.30 -10.94 14.68
C ARG A 418 8.59 -10.92 13.86
N GLU A 419 8.88 -9.81 13.19
CA GLU A 419 10.15 -9.66 12.44
C GLU A 419 11.35 -9.64 13.38
N GLY A 420 11.25 -8.94 14.51
CA GLY A 420 12.28 -8.97 15.57
C GLY A 420 12.52 -10.39 16.11
N ALA A 421 11.46 -11.15 16.35
CA ALA A 421 11.55 -12.54 16.81
C ALA A 421 12.22 -13.45 15.76
N LEU A 422 11.94 -13.25 14.46
CA LEU A 422 12.63 -13.97 13.38
C LEU A 422 14.13 -13.68 13.37
N ARG A 423 14.54 -12.44 13.58
CA ARG A 423 15.95 -12.03 13.68
C ARG A 423 16.62 -12.63 14.91
N ALA A 424 15.98 -12.56 16.08
CA ALA A 424 16.45 -13.17 17.31
C ALA A 424 16.62 -14.68 17.17
N ALA A 425 15.67 -15.37 16.54
CA ALA A 425 15.72 -16.81 16.28
C ALA A 425 16.86 -17.16 15.30
N SER A 426 17.07 -16.38 14.25
CA SER A 426 18.17 -16.58 13.30
C SER A 426 19.54 -16.43 13.98
N ARG A 427 19.71 -15.41 14.82
CA ARG A 427 20.93 -15.20 15.61
C ARG A 427 21.16 -16.35 16.59
N ALA A 428 20.12 -16.73 17.35
CA ALA A 428 20.21 -17.82 18.32
C ALA A 428 20.55 -19.17 17.65
N SER A 429 20.03 -19.42 16.45
CA SER A 429 20.37 -20.61 15.65
C SER A 429 21.82 -20.62 15.22
N ALA A 430 22.44 -19.48 14.93
CA ALA A 430 23.85 -19.37 14.57
C ALA A 430 24.75 -19.58 15.80
N ASP A 431 24.34 -19.07 16.96
CA ASP A 431 25.15 -19.07 18.20
C ASP A 431 24.88 -20.29 19.11
N GLY A 432 23.87 -21.13 18.78
CA GLY A 432 23.48 -22.30 19.59
C GLY A 432 22.90 -21.93 20.97
N GLN A 433 22.34 -20.73 21.12
CA GLN A 433 21.78 -20.22 22.36
C GLN A 433 20.24 -20.23 22.34
N SER A 434 19.61 -20.06 23.51
CA SER A 434 18.16 -19.86 23.58
C SER A 434 17.78 -18.50 22.97
N PRO A 435 16.73 -18.43 22.12
CA PRO A 435 16.33 -17.16 21.47
C PRO A 435 15.83 -16.16 22.50
N THR A 436 16.42 -14.97 22.48
CA THR A 436 16.05 -13.82 23.32
C THR A 436 15.96 -12.58 22.43
N LEU A 437 14.86 -11.85 22.50
CA LEU A 437 14.63 -10.65 21.71
C LEU A 437 15.41 -9.47 22.32
N ASN A 438 16.31 -8.88 21.54
CA ASN A 438 17.16 -7.76 21.94
C ASN A 438 16.77 -6.47 21.24
N GLN A 439 17.27 -5.33 21.73
CA GLN A 439 17.02 -4.01 21.14
C GLN A 439 17.44 -3.94 19.67
N GLU A 440 18.58 -4.51 19.31
CA GLU A 440 19.09 -4.54 17.93
C GLU A 440 18.17 -5.29 16.96
N ASP A 441 17.51 -6.35 17.42
CA ASP A 441 16.55 -7.11 16.61
C ASP A 441 15.33 -6.26 16.26
N LEU A 442 14.83 -5.46 17.21
CA LEU A 442 13.69 -4.54 17.00
C LEU A 442 14.08 -3.36 16.14
N VAL A 443 15.24 -2.75 16.39
CA VAL A 443 15.75 -1.64 15.56
C VAL A 443 15.99 -2.11 14.12
N GLY A 444 16.55 -3.30 13.94
CA GLY A 444 16.71 -3.90 12.62
C GLY A 444 15.35 -4.21 11.94
N ALA A 445 14.33 -4.63 12.69
CA ALA A 445 13.00 -4.88 12.17
C ALA A 445 12.31 -3.61 11.66
N LEU A 446 12.58 -2.43 12.25
CA LEU A 446 12.08 -1.13 11.79
C LEU A 446 12.51 -0.78 10.36
N THR A 447 13.58 -1.36 9.85
CA THR A 447 14.03 -1.13 8.46
C THR A 447 13.17 -1.87 7.43
N VAL A 448 12.45 -2.92 7.85
CA VAL A 448 11.65 -3.81 6.99
C VAL A 448 10.16 -3.55 7.13
N ILE A 449 9.69 -3.36 8.36
CA ILE A 449 8.26 -3.18 8.64
C ILE A 449 7.86 -1.72 8.43
N ARG A 450 6.87 -1.53 7.57
CA ARG A 450 6.28 -0.22 7.27
C ARG A 450 4.85 -0.17 7.78
N PRO A 451 4.40 0.98 8.35
CA PRO A 451 3.04 1.09 8.86
C PRO A 451 2.00 1.01 7.73
N LEU A 452 0.90 0.32 8.00
CA LEU A 452 -0.24 0.18 7.08
C LEU A 452 -0.81 1.54 6.65
N SER A 453 -0.75 2.53 7.53
CA SER A 453 -1.17 3.91 7.26
C SER A 453 -0.37 4.59 6.14
N ARG A 454 0.87 4.14 5.88
CA ARG A 454 1.77 4.67 4.84
C ARG A 454 1.65 3.95 3.50
N SER A 455 1.03 2.78 3.44
CA SER A 455 0.99 1.97 2.21
C SER A 455 0.21 2.60 1.03
N ALA A 456 -0.51 3.70 1.26
CA ALA A 456 -1.32 4.40 0.26
C ALA A 456 -0.72 5.73 -0.23
N SER A 457 0.43 6.18 0.29
CA SER A 457 1.12 7.39 -0.17
C SER A 457 2.41 7.01 -0.89
N GLU A 458 2.69 7.64 -2.05
CA GLU A 458 4.00 7.53 -2.69
C GLU A 458 5.05 8.05 -1.71
N GLU A 459 5.91 7.14 -1.25
CA GLU A 459 6.91 7.44 -0.26
C GLU A 459 8.02 8.32 -0.83
N VAL A 460 8.34 9.37 -0.11
CA VAL A 460 9.73 9.79 -0.05
C VAL A 460 10.49 8.61 0.55
N ALA A 461 11.20 7.85 -0.27
CA ALA A 461 12.03 6.76 0.22
C ALA A 461 12.97 7.33 1.29
N VAL A 462 12.71 6.96 2.56
CA VAL A 462 13.53 7.34 3.70
C VAL A 462 14.80 6.50 3.57
N GLY A 463 15.79 7.03 2.86
CA GLY A 463 17.15 6.49 2.85
C GLY A 463 17.82 6.72 4.21
N SER A 464 19.01 6.19 4.39
CA SER A 464 19.87 6.44 5.57
C SER A 464 20.49 7.86 5.60
N ILE A 465 19.82 8.85 5.00
CA ILE A 465 20.30 10.22 4.87
C ILE A 465 19.96 10.97 6.16
N THR A 466 20.92 11.52 6.85
CA THR A 466 20.74 12.32 8.05
C THR A 466 20.84 13.81 7.74
N LEU A 467 20.41 14.68 8.67
CA LEU A 467 20.62 16.13 8.54
C LEU A 467 22.11 16.53 8.47
N ASP A 468 23.00 15.67 8.96
CA ASP A 468 24.44 15.86 8.86
C ASP A 468 25.00 15.59 7.45
N ASP A 469 24.31 14.72 6.68
CA ASP A 469 24.65 14.47 5.28
C ASP A 469 24.20 15.60 4.33
N VAL A 470 23.39 16.53 4.80
CA VAL A 470 23.02 17.74 4.05
C VAL A 470 24.19 18.72 4.19
N GLY A 471 24.99 18.84 3.14
CA GLY A 471 26.11 19.81 3.11
C GLY A 471 25.59 21.24 3.19
N ASP A 472 26.23 22.08 4.00
CA ASP A 472 25.86 23.48 4.19
C ASP A 472 24.39 23.71 4.58
N MET A 473 23.67 24.68 4.02
CA MET A 473 22.27 25.03 4.32
C MET A 473 21.98 25.29 5.81
N VAL A 474 22.90 25.93 6.50
CA VAL A 474 22.82 26.16 7.95
C VAL A 474 21.52 26.85 8.34
N GLU A 475 21.14 27.92 7.63
CA GLU A 475 19.92 28.67 7.91
C GLU A 475 18.66 27.80 7.66
N ALA A 476 18.63 26.99 6.58
CA ALA A 476 17.51 26.12 6.28
C ALA A 476 17.38 24.98 7.31
N LYS A 477 18.49 24.37 7.70
CA LYS A 477 18.53 23.36 8.76
C LYS A 477 18.03 23.92 10.10
N GLN A 478 18.54 25.10 10.49
CA GLN A 478 18.14 25.76 11.72
C GLN A 478 16.63 26.09 11.68
N ALA A 479 16.16 26.71 10.59
CA ALA A 479 14.76 27.08 10.44
C ALA A 479 13.83 25.87 10.50
N LEU A 480 14.21 24.74 9.89
CA LEU A 480 13.44 23.49 9.95
C LEU A 480 13.49 22.85 11.33
N THR A 481 14.65 22.87 11.99
CA THR A 481 14.80 22.38 13.37
C THR A 481 13.89 23.16 14.32
N GLU A 482 13.92 24.49 14.26
CA GLU A 482 13.09 25.36 15.09
C GLU A 482 11.60 25.24 14.81
N SER A 483 11.21 25.09 13.54
CA SER A 483 9.79 25.07 13.14
C SER A 483 9.15 23.70 13.19
N VAL A 484 9.93 22.62 13.07
CA VAL A 484 9.41 21.25 12.95
C VAL A 484 9.82 20.39 14.14
N LEU A 485 11.12 20.36 14.48
CA LEU A 485 11.61 19.44 15.51
C LEU A 485 11.41 19.98 16.94
N TRP A 486 11.68 21.26 17.19
CA TRP A 486 11.52 21.82 18.54
C TRP A 486 10.10 21.78 19.09
N PRO A 487 9.04 22.08 18.32
CA PRO A 487 7.66 21.94 18.81
C PRO A 487 7.32 20.52 19.27
N LEU A 488 7.92 19.51 18.62
CA LEU A 488 7.70 18.10 18.95
C LEU A 488 8.55 17.63 20.13
N GLN A 489 9.80 18.10 20.21
CA GLN A 489 10.74 17.70 21.25
C GLN A 489 10.50 18.45 22.57
N HIS A 490 10.02 19.69 22.50
CA HIS A 490 9.89 20.61 23.64
C HIS A 490 8.50 21.29 23.71
N PRO A 491 7.37 20.56 23.61
CA PRO A 491 6.03 21.15 23.61
C PRO A 491 5.74 21.96 24.86
N ASP A 492 6.23 21.51 26.03
CA ASP A 492 6.04 22.20 27.31
C ASP A 492 6.74 23.56 27.35
N THR A 493 7.83 23.72 26.62
CA THR A 493 8.56 25.00 26.56
C THR A 493 7.78 26.02 25.74
N PHE A 494 7.18 25.61 24.63
CA PHE A 494 6.30 26.47 23.82
C PHE A 494 5.08 26.90 24.61
N ALA A 495 4.42 25.94 25.29
CA ALA A 495 3.26 26.24 26.15
C ALA A 495 3.63 27.21 27.30
N ARG A 496 4.77 27.01 27.96
CA ARG A 496 5.23 27.84 29.06
C ARG A 496 5.56 29.27 28.63
N LEU A 497 6.11 29.43 27.41
CA LEU A 497 6.44 30.74 26.86
C LEU A 497 5.28 31.43 26.17
N GLY A 498 4.13 30.73 26.00
CA GLY A 498 2.96 31.25 25.29
C GLY A 498 3.20 31.50 23.80
N VAL A 499 4.15 30.77 23.20
CA VAL A 499 4.51 30.89 21.78
C VAL A 499 3.84 29.77 21.01
N GLU A 500 3.02 30.12 20.01
CA GLU A 500 2.53 29.13 19.06
C GLU A 500 3.63 28.80 18.03
N PRO A 501 3.92 27.50 17.78
CA PRO A 501 4.87 27.13 16.74
C PRO A 501 4.33 27.50 15.36
N PRO A 502 5.20 27.84 14.39
CA PRO A 502 4.77 28.13 13.03
C PRO A 502 4.12 26.88 12.41
N ARG A 503 2.97 27.07 11.79
CA ARG A 503 2.18 25.97 11.19
C ARG A 503 2.73 25.51 9.84
N GLY A 504 3.43 26.40 9.14
CA GLY A 504 3.96 26.07 7.83
C GLY A 504 5.23 26.83 7.48
N VAL A 505 6.08 26.14 6.72
CA VAL A 505 7.34 26.64 6.19
C VAL A 505 7.34 26.52 4.68
N LEU A 506 7.79 27.55 3.96
CA LEU A 506 8.01 27.49 2.53
C LEU A 506 9.51 27.55 2.23
N LEU A 507 10.04 26.46 1.67
CA LEU A 507 11.37 26.39 1.10
C LEU A 507 11.33 26.92 -0.34
N TYR A 508 12.07 27.97 -0.64
CA TYR A 508 12.16 28.47 -2.00
C TYR A 508 13.61 28.70 -2.41
N GLY A 509 13.89 28.61 -3.69
CA GLY A 509 15.25 28.74 -4.19
C GLY A 509 15.42 28.15 -5.58
N PRO A 510 16.58 28.24 -6.20
CA PRO A 510 16.83 27.73 -7.53
C PRO A 510 16.60 26.21 -7.64
N PRO A 511 16.27 25.69 -8.83
CA PRO A 511 16.13 24.25 -9.05
C PRO A 511 17.45 23.53 -8.76
N GLY A 512 17.36 22.26 -8.35
CA GLY A 512 18.53 21.41 -8.11
C GLY A 512 19.37 21.74 -6.86
N CYS A 513 18.98 22.75 -6.03
CA CYS A 513 19.72 23.13 -4.83
C CYS A 513 19.36 22.31 -3.57
N GLY A 514 18.66 21.20 -3.68
CA GLY A 514 18.49 20.24 -2.58
C GLY A 514 17.29 20.48 -1.66
N LYS A 515 16.27 21.30 -2.02
CA LYS A 515 15.06 21.53 -1.22
C LYS A 515 14.40 20.23 -0.78
N THR A 516 14.10 19.34 -1.71
CA THR A 516 13.50 18.03 -1.44
C THR A 516 14.45 17.11 -0.67
N PHE A 517 15.76 17.27 -0.83
CA PHE A 517 16.78 16.48 -0.12
C PHE A 517 16.80 16.79 1.38
N VAL A 518 16.72 18.07 1.77
CA VAL A 518 16.63 18.48 3.19
C VAL A 518 15.37 17.92 3.85
N VAL A 519 14.25 17.91 3.13
CA VAL A 519 12.99 17.31 3.64
C VAL A 519 13.13 15.82 3.87
N ARG A 520 13.84 15.12 2.96
CA ARG A 520 14.13 13.68 3.14
C ARG A 520 15.02 13.42 4.35
N ALA A 521 16.04 14.24 4.55
CA ALA A 521 16.91 14.16 5.71
C ALA A 521 16.13 14.40 7.02
N LEU A 522 15.20 15.35 7.02
CA LEU A 522 14.31 15.60 8.16
C LEU A 522 13.38 14.39 8.40
N ALA A 523 12.83 13.81 7.34
CA ALA A 523 11.98 12.63 7.41
C ALA A 523 12.70 11.40 8.01
N SER A 524 14.01 11.28 7.76
CA SER A 524 14.83 10.15 8.24
C SER A 524 15.12 10.19 9.75
N THR A 525 14.83 11.29 10.45
CA THR A 525 14.91 11.33 11.90
C THR A 525 13.95 10.35 12.58
N GLY A 526 12.95 9.84 11.83
CA GLY A 526 12.00 8.83 12.28
C GLY A 526 10.94 9.32 13.28
N GLN A 527 10.98 10.60 13.64
CA GLN A 527 10.07 11.19 14.66
C GLN A 527 8.73 11.66 14.08
N LEU A 528 8.60 11.67 12.74
CA LEU A 528 7.45 12.22 12.02
C LEU A 528 6.90 11.25 10.99
N SER A 529 5.57 11.21 10.86
CA SER A 529 4.91 10.62 9.69
C SER A 529 4.96 11.62 8.54
N VAL A 530 5.58 11.28 7.40
CA VAL A 530 5.75 12.21 6.27
C VAL A 530 4.77 11.85 5.16
N HIS A 531 3.95 12.83 4.78
CA HIS A 531 3.00 12.76 3.66
C HIS A 531 3.49 13.69 2.55
N ALA A 532 4.18 13.14 1.55
CA ALA A 532 4.69 13.92 0.43
C ALA A 532 3.74 13.85 -0.76
N VAL A 533 3.51 14.99 -1.39
CA VAL A 533 2.66 15.12 -2.58
C VAL A 533 3.30 16.13 -3.54
N LYS A 534 3.37 15.76 -4.83
CA LYS A 534 3.76 16.69 -5.89
C LYS A 534 2.57 17.44 -6.45
N GLY A 535 2.76 18.70 -6.78
CA GLY A 535 1.73 19.56 -7.32
C GLY A 535 1.03 19.01 -8.56
N SER A 536 1.80 18.50 -9.50
CA SER A 536 1.31 17.88 -10.73
C SER A 536 0.44 16.64 -10.48
N GLU A 537 0.82 15.78 -9.54
CA GLU A 537 0.09 14.54 -9.23
C GLU A 537 -1.30 14.78 -8.64
N LEU A 538 -1.44 15.83 -7.82
CA LEU A 538 -2.73 16.23 -7.27
C LEU A 538 -3.69 16.77 -8.32
N MET A 539 -3.15 17.35 -9.39
CA MET A 539 -3.94 17.88 -10.51
C MET A 539 -4.31 16.80 -11.53
N ASP A 540 -3.38 15.87 -11.87
CA ASP A 540 -3.56 14.89 -12.96
C ASP A 540 -4.39 13.66 -12.55
N LYS A 541 -4.14 13.07 -11.37
CA LYS A 541 -4.83 11.85 -10.90
C LYS A 541 -6.31 12.06 -10.58
N TRP A 542 -6.79 13.31 -10.44
CA TRP A 542 -8.08 13.62 -9.81
C TRP A 542 -8.88 14.71 -10.52
N VAL A 543 -8.89 14.70 -11.84
CA VAL A 543 -9.78 15.59 -12.61
C VAL A 543 -11.23 15.38 -12.15
N GLY A 544 -11.74 16.33 -11.35
CA GLY A 544 -13.09 16.32 -10.75
C GLY A 544 -13.16 16.02 -9.24
N SER A 545 -12.06 15.66 -8.55
CA SER A 545 -12.06 15.39 -7.09
C SER A 545 -10.83 15.90 -6.33
N SER A 546 -10.08 16.84 -6.90
CA SER A 546 -8.85 17.40 -6.31
C SER A 546 -9.06 17.97 -4.89
N GLU A 547 -10.21 18.60 -4.62
CA GLU A 547 -10.60 19.08 -3.28
C GLU A 547 -10.70 17.93 -2.25
N LYS A 548 -11.26 16.77 -2.66
CA LYS A 548 -11.36 15.60 -1.78
C LYS A 548 -9.97 15.05 -1.46
N ALA A 549 -9.06 15.06 -2.45
CA ALA A 549 -7.69 14.59 -2.26
C ALA A 549 -6.92 15.46 -1.25
N VAL A 550 -7.08 16.80 -1.31
CA VAL A 550 -6.51 17.71 -0.32
C VAL A 550 -7.05 17.42 1.09
N ARG A 551 -8.38 17.35 1.25
CA ARG A 551 -8.98 17.03 2.54
C ARG A 551 -8.54 15.69 3.09
N GLU A 552 -8.44 14.68 2.23
CA GLU A 552 -7.98 13.34 2.61
C GLU A 552 -6.51 13.33 3.01
N LEU A 553 -5.65 14.10 2.34
CA LEU A 553 -4.25 14.28 2.71
C LEU A 553 -4.12 14.86 4.13
N PHE A 554 -4.83 15.96 4.41
CA PHE A 554 -4.79 16.61 5.73
C PHE A 554 -5.47 15.77 6.81
N ARG A 555 -6.51 15.02 6.48
CA ARG A 555 -7.11 14.05 7.41
C ARG A 555 -6.09 12.98 7.80
N ARG A 556 -5.41 12.36 6.82
CA ARG A 556 -4.35 11.37 7.09
C ARG A 556 -3.21 11.94 7.91
N ALA A 557 -2.81 13.18 7.61
CA ALA A 557 -1.78 13.86 8.39
C ALA A 557 -2.20 14.05 9.86
N ARG A 558 -3.43 14.49 10.11
CA ARG A 558 -3.98 14.59 11.47
C ARG A 558 -4.08 13.23 12.17
N ASP A 559 -4.52 12.23 11.44
CA ASP A 559 -4.66 10.86 11.97
C ASP A 559 -3.31 10.23 12.33
N SER A 560 -2.22 10.62 11.64
CA SER A 560 -0.86 10.12 11.85
C SER A 560 0.06 11.09 12.61
N ALA A 561 -0.51 12.08 13.28
CA ALA A 561 0.28 13.04 14.05
C ALA A 561 1.15 12.33 15.12
N PRO A 562 2.39 12.81 15.38
CA PRO A 562 3.03 13.96 14.77
C PRO A 562 3.43 13.72 13.31
N SER A 563 3.06 14.67 12.43
CA SER A 563 3.21 14.47 10.99
C SER A 563 3.68 15.72 10.25
N LEU A 564 4.31 15.48 9.10
CA LEU A 564 4.77 16.49 8.16
C LEU A 564 4.03 16.30 6.82
N VAL A 565 3.30 17.31 6.39
CA VAL A 565 2.75 17.39 5.02
C VAL A 565 3.76 18.13 4.15
N PHE A 566 4.34 17.44 3.19
CA PHE A 566 5.28 18.02 2.23
C PHE A 566 4.60 18.24 0.88
N LEU A 567 4.51 19.50 0.48
CA LEU A 567 3.95 19.91 -0.81
C LEU A 567 5.12 20.35 -1.72
N ASP A 568 5.49 19.51 -2.67
CA ASP A 568 6.51 19.88 -3.66
C ASP A 568 5.84 20.58 -4.86
N GLU A 569 6.54 21.52 -5.49
CA GLU A 569 6.03 22.33 -6.60
C GLU A 569 4.70 23.05 -6.23
N VAL A 570 4.71 23.78 -5.10
CA VAL A 570 3.51 24.51 -4.61
C VAL A 570 2.99 25.51 -5.64
N ASP A 571 3.85 26.07 -6.47
CA ASP A 571 3.49 26.96 -7.59
C ASP A 571 2.58 26.29 -8.62
N ALA A 572 2.68 24.97 -8.81
CA ALA A 572 1.75 24.21 -9.65
C ALA A 572 0.40 23.95 -8.96
N LEU A 573 0.40 23.78 -7.62
CA LEU A 573 -0.83 23.55 -6.83
C LEU A 573 -1.66 24.82 -6.63
N ALA A 574 -0.99 25.92 -6.37
CA ALA A 574 -1.61 27.16 -5.94
C ALA A 574 -1.07 28.38 -6.73
N PRO A 575 -1.31 28.42 -8.04
CA PRO A 575 -0.89 29.54 -8.86
C PRO A 575 -1.65 30.81 -8.51
N ARG A 576 -1.04 31.98 -8.76
CA ARG A 576 -1.70 33.28 -8.64
C ARG A 576 -2.99 33.34 -9.44
N ARG A 577 -4.04 33.86 -8.83
CA ARG A 577 -5.37 34.02 -9.48
C ARG A 577 -5.25 34.78 -10.79
N GLY A 578 -5.87 34.24 -11.85
CA GLY A 578 -5.92 34.87 -13.18
C GLY A 578 -4.75 34.53 -14.12
N GLN A 579 -3.81 33.67 -13.74
CA GLN A 579 -2.68 33.27 -14.59
C GLN A 579 -2.78 31.83 -15.13
N SER A 580 -3.75 31.02 -14.70
CA SER A 580 -3.93 29.65 -15.17
C SER A 580 -5.04 29.57 -16.24
N PHE A 581 -4.78 28.79 -17.31
CA PHE A 581 -5.75 28.48 -18.37
C PHE A 581 -6.94 27.64 -17.87
N ASP A 582 -6.83 27.00 -16.69
CA ASP A 582 -7.83 26.13 -16.07
C ASP A 582 -8.25 26.67 -14.69
N SER A 583 -8.67 27.95 -14.67
CA SER A 583 -8.90 28.74 -13.44
C SER A 583 -9.89 28.11 -12.45
N GLY A 584 -10.85 27.31 -12.92
CA GLY A 584 -11.90 26.75 -12.04
C GLY A 584 -11.47 25.59 -11.14
N VAL A 585 -10.49 24.77 -11.53
CA VAL A 585 -10.00 23.64 -10.72
C VAL A 585 -8.93 24.11 -9.75
N SER A 586 -7.96 24.91 -10.22
CA SER A 586 -6.90 25.48 -9.39
C SER A 586 -7.45 26.34 -8.25
N ASP A 587 -8.43 27.21 -8.52
CA ASP A 587 -9.05 28.07 -7.49
C ASP A 587 -9.73 27.24 -6.38
N ARG A 588 -10.34 26.10 -6.72
CA ARG A 588 -10.96 25.20 -5.74
C ARG A 588 -9.93 24.46 -4.89
N VAL A 589 -8.82 24.02 -5.49
CA VAL A 589 -7.70 23.39 -4.75
C VAL A 589 -7.07 24.39 -3.79
N VAL A 590 -6.83 25.63 -4.24
CA VAL A 590 -6.32 26.71 -3.38
C VAL A 590 -7.28 26.98 -2.23
N ALA A 591 -8.59 27.06 -2.49
CA ALA A 591 -9.58 27.28 -1.45
C ALA A 591 -9.63 26.12 -0.44
N ALA A 592 -9.50 24.88 -0.91
CA ALA A 592 -9.42 23.70 -0.03
C ALA A 592 -8.17 23.72 0.82
N LEU A 593 -6.99 24.02 0.24
CA LEU A 593 -5.73 24.18 0.97
C LEU A 593 -5.83 25.27 2.05
N LEU A 594 -6.35 26.43 1.70
CA LEU A 594 -6.55 27.53 2.65
C LEU A 594 -7.48 27.11 3.80
N THR A 595 -8.57 26.39 3.48
CA THR A 595 -9.52 25.89 4.48
C THR A 595 -8.87 24.87 5.42
N GLU A 596 -8.02 23.98 4.92
CA GLU A 596 -7.32 22.98 5.75
C GLU A 596 -6.21 23.61 6.60
N LEU A 597 -5.50 24.62 6.08
CA LEU A 597 -4.47 25.36 6.82
C LEU A 597 -5.07 26.23 7.93
N ASP A 598 -6.20 26.91 7.65
CA ASP A 598 -6.89 27.79 8.61
C ASP A 598 -7.90 27.04 9.49
N GLY A 599 -8.17 25.77 9.22
CA GLY A 599 -9.34 24.99 9.63
C GLY A 599 -9.79 25.13 11.07
N ILE A 600 -11.09 24.90 11.28
CA ILE A 600 -11.78 24.90 12.59
C ILE A 600 -11.16 23.87 13.57
N ASN A 601 -10.57 22.80 13.01
CA ASN A 601 -9.78 21.84 13.78
C ASN A 601 -8.31 22.26 13.72
N PRO A 602 -7.71 22.68 14.84
CA PRO A 602 -6.31 23.07 14.85
C PRO A 602 -5.45 21.90 14.36
N LEU A 603 -4.47 22.21 13.48
CA LEU A 603 -3.44 21.26 13.08
C LEU A 603 -2.48 21.04 14.27
N ARG A 604 -2.96 20.28 15.27
CA ARG A 604 -2.11 19.90 16.41
C ARG A 604 -1.12 18.85 15.91
N ASP A 605 0.16 19.12 16.16
CA ASP A 605 1.27 18.23 15.80
C ASP A 605 1.35 17.87 14.30
N VAL A 606 0.82 18.73 13.42
CA VAL A 606 0.95 18.67 11.97
C VAL A 606 1.62 19.91 11.47
N VAL A 607 2.78 19.76 10.81
CA VAL A 607 3.52 20.86 10.18
C VAL A 607 3.39 20.72 8.66
N VAL A 608 3.16 21.83 7.97
CA VAL A 608 3.10 21.88 6.51
C VAL A 608 4.37 22.49 5.96
N LEU A 609 5.02 21.80 5.04
CA LEU A 609 6.24 22.25 4.40
C LEU A 609 6.00 22.31 2.89
N GLY A 610 6.11 23.50 2.32
CA GLY A 610 6.04 23.73 0.88
C GLY A 610 7.44 23.86 0.28
N ALA A 611 7.60 23.43 -0.99
CA ALA A 611 8.79 23.72 -1.78
C ALA A 611 8.41 24.30 -3.14
N THR A 612 9.17 25.32 -3.60
CA THR A 612 8.97 25.94 -4.91
C THR A 612 10.26 26.47 -5.51
N ASN A 613 10.32 26.51 -6.83
CA ASN A 613 11.34 27.22 -7.59
C ASN A 613 10.87 28.63 -8.03
N ARG A 614 9.58 28.93 -7.89
CA ARG A 614 8.92 30.13 -8.38
C ARG A 614 7.97 30.74 -7.34
N PRO A 615 8.48 31.29 -6.23
CA PRO A 615 7.67 31.88 -5.16
C PRO A 615 6.81 33.06 -5.65
N ASP A 616 7.22 33.71 -6.74
CA ASP A 616 6.50 34.78 -7.41
C ASP A 616 5.16 34.34 -8.03
N LEU A 617 4.99 33.06 -8.31
CA LEU A 617 3.77 32.48 -8.90
C LEU A 617 2.75 31.98 -7.87
N ILE A 618 3.12 31.87 -6.61
CA ILE A 618 2.24 31.36 -5.54
C ILE A 618 1.17 32.41 -5.17
N ASP A 619 -0.07 31.96 -4.89
CA ASP A 619 -1.12 32.83 -4.35
C ASP A 619 -0.67 33.46 -3.01
N PRO A 620 -0.59 34.79 -2.91
CA PRO A 620 -0.13 35.47 -1.67
C PRO A 620 -0.95 35.10 -0.42
N ALA A 621 -2.18 34.61 -0.60
CA ALA A 621 -2.99 34.16 0.53
C ALA A 621 -2.35 33.00 1.29
N LEU A 622 -1.58 32.13 0.64
CA LEU A 622 -0.86 31.04 1.31
C LEU A 622 0.32 31.50 2.16
N LEU A 623 0.87 32.67 1.87
CA LEU A 623 2.06 33.21 2.55
C LEU A 623 1.71 34.06 3.79
N ARG A 624 0.43 34.10 4.19
CA ARG A 624 -0.03 34.86 5.35
C ARG A 624 0.28 34.11 6.67
N PRO A 625 0.41 34.86 7.80
CA PRO A 625 0.54 34.25 9.13
C PRO A 625 -0.52 33.17 9.40
N GLY A 626 -0.11 32.08 10.06
CA GLY A 626 -0.93 30.90 10.33
C GLY A 626 -0.96 29.86 9.19
N ARG A 627 -0.28 30.11 8.06
CA ARG A 627 -0.20 29.24 6.88
C ARG A 627 1.25 28.90 6.57
N LEU A 628 1.72 29.10 5.33
CA LEU A 628 3.15 29.00 4.97
C LEU A 628 3.89 30.29 5.32
N GLU A 629 3.89 30.63 6.58
CA GLU A 629 4.30 31.93 7.09
C GLU A 629 5.81 32.10 7.19
N ARG A 630 6.57 31.02 7.38
CA ARG A 630 8.02 31.06 7.49
C ARG A 630 8.65 30.77 6.13
N LEU A 631 9.25 31.79 5.55
CA LEU A 631 9.92 31.68 4.25
C LEU A 631 11.41 31.40 4.47
N VAL A 632 11.93 30.34 3.85
CA VAL A 632 13.32 29.93 3.96
C VAL A 632 13.94 29.85 2.59
N PHE A 633 14.92 30.69 2.33
CA PHE A 633 15.68 30.70 1.09
C PHE A 633 16.74 29.58 1.11
N VAL A 634 16.68 28.70 0.14
CA VAL A 634 17.71 27.67 -0.08
C VAL A 634 18.70 28.21 -1.08
N GLU A 635 19.87 28.61 -0.56
CA GLU A 635 20.94 29.21 -1.38
C GLU A 635 21.56 28.17 -2.34
N PRO A 636 22.09 28.65 -3.48
CA PRO A 636 23.00 27.83 -4.29
C PRO A 636 24.24 27.43 -3.47
N PRO A 637 24.78 26.21 -3.70
CA PRO A 637 25.94 25.76 -2.94
C PRO A 637 27.20 26.59 -3.25
N ASP A 638 27.87 27.05 -2.23
CA ASP A 638 29.21 27.66 -2.34
C ASP A 638 30.30 26.59 -2.58
N ALA A 639 31.55 26.96 -2.66
CA ALA A 639 32.64 26.03 -2.92
C ALA A 639 32.76 24.94 -1.82
N ALA A 640 32.58 25.35 -0.53
CA ALA A 640 32.64 24.41 0.58
C ALA A 640 31.48 23.43 0.56
N ALA A 641 30.26 23.90 0.28
CA ALA A 641 29.08 23.08 0.11
C ALA A 641 29.20 22.10 -1.09
N ARG A 642 29.72 22.58 -2.22
CA ARG A 642 29.96 21.70 -3.40
C ARG A 642 30.93 20.58 -3.07
N ARG A 643 32.00 20.88 -2.31
CA ARG A 643 32.94 19.86 -1.83
C ARG A 643 32.24 18.78 -0.99
N GLU A 644 31.42 19.20 -0.01
CA GLU A 644 30.70 18.25 0.83
C GLU A 644 29.68 17.43 0.04
N ILE A 645 28.99 18.03 -0.94
CA ILE A 645 28.09 17.34 -1.85
C ILE A 645 28.84 16.29 -2.66
N LEU A 646 29.98 16.67 -3.25
CA LEU A 646 30.83 15.74 -4.01
C LEU A 646 31.36 14.61 -3.12
N ARG A 647 31.77 14.91 -1.89
CA ARG A 647 32.24 13.91 -0.92
C ARG A 647 31.13 12.93 -0.54
N THR A 648 29.94 13.43 -0.25
CA THR A 648 28.79 12.62 0.17
C THR A 648 28.27 11.78 -0.99
N ALA A 649 28.08 12.35 -2.17
CA ALA A 649 27.65 11.63 -3.36
C ALA A 649 28.71 10.67 -3.91
N GLY A 650 29.99 10.98 -3.67
CA GLY A 650 31.15 10.18 -4.09
C GLY A 650 31.47 9.01 -3.18
N ARG A 651 30.80 8.83 -2.03
CA ARG A 651 31.06 7.71 -1.09
C ARG A 651 30.97 6.32 -1.76
N SER A 652 30.14 6.19 -2.78
CA SER A 652 29.97 4.94 -3.54
C SER A 652 30.78 4.88 -4.82
N VAL A 653 31.49 5.96 -5.18
CA VAL A 653 32.33 6.08 -6.39
C VAL A 653 33.78 5.98 -5.98
N PRO A 654 34.55 4.98 -6.45
CA PRO A 654 35.98 4.91 -6.16
C PRO A 654 36.70 6.03 -6.88
N LEU A 655 37.18 7.03 -6.12
CA LEU A 655 37.98 8.14 -6.64
C LEU A 655 39.46 7.80 -6.54
N ALA A 656 40.24 8.09 -7.58
CA ALA A 656 41.67 7.90 -7.59
C ALA A 656 42.37 8.93 -6.66
N ALA A 657 43.59 8.62 -6.23
CA ALA A 657 44.38 9.48 -5.33
C ALA A 657 44.77 10.81 -5.92
N ASP A 658 44.67 11.01 -7.23
CA ASP A 658 44.96 12.25 -7.96
C ASP A 658 43.79 13.25 -7.95
N VAL A 659 42.60 12.85 -7.39
CA VAL A 659 41.42 13.70 -7.33
C VAL A 659 41.45 14.58 -6.08
N ASP A 660 41.63 15.89 -6.28
CA ASP A 660 41.45 16.89 -5.24
C ASP A 660 40.03 17.49 -5.33
N LEU A 661 39.16 17.11 -4.38
CA LEU A 661 37.78 17.60 -4.33
C LEU A 661 37.69 19.11 -4.01
N ASP A 662 38.68 19.71 -3.35
CA ASP A 662 38.71 21.14 -3.07
C ASP A 662 38.94 21.92 -4.36
N GLU A 663 39.92 21.49 -5.19
CA GLU A 663 40.21 22.10 -6.50
C GLU A 663 39.00 21.93 -7.46
N VAL A 664 38.45 20.72 -7.51
CA VAL A 664 37.26 20.44 -8.32
C VAL A 664 36.11 21.36 -7.90
N ALA A 665 35.74 21.43 -6.60
CA ALA A 665 34.66 22.23 -6.09
C ALA A 665 34.80 23.71 -6.34
N ALA A 666 36.04 24.24 -6.20
CA ALA A 666 36.36 25.64 -6.49
C ALA A 666 36.13 26.00 -7.97
N GLY A 667 36.35 25.05 -8.87
CA GLY A 667 36.15 25.23 -10.31
C GLY A 667 34.69 25.10 -10.79
N LEU A 668 33.71 24.76 -9.94
CA LEU A 668 32.31 24.48 -10.30
C LEU A 668 31.37 25.67 -10.05
N ASP A 669 31.78 26.89 -10.35
CA ASP A 669 30.91 28.05 -10.22
C ASP A 669 29.65 27.94 -11.06
N GLY A 670 28.47 28.24 -10.48
CA GLY A 670 27.19 28.12 -11.14
C GLY A 670 26.59 26.69 -11.19
N TYR A 671 27.25 25.70 -10.57
CA TYR A 671 26.73 24.37 -10.46
C TYR A 671 25.77 24.26 -9.26
N SER A 672 24.61 23.65 -9.50
CA SER A 672 23.67 23.23 -8.44
C SER A 672 24.15 21.93 -7.77
N ALA A 673 23.51 21.54 -6.66
CA ALA A 673 23.78 20.25 -6.03
C ALA A 673 23.49 19.08 -6.96
N ALA A 674 22.45 19.18 -7.78
CA ALA A 674 22.10 18.17 -8.79
C ALA A 674 23.18 18.07 -9.88
N ASP A 675 23.77 19.20 -10.30
CA ASP A 675 24.86 19.22 -11.29
C ASP A 675 26.12 18.55 -10.74
N CYS A 676 26.44 18.76 -9.46
CA CYS A 676 27.57 18.09 -8.81
C CYS A 676 27.41 16.55 -8.79
N VAL A 677 26.21 16.07 -8.51
CA VAL A 677 25.90 14.62 -8.58
C VAL A 677 25.96 14.11 -10.02
N ALA A 678 25.43 14.89 -10.97
CA ALA A 678 25.50 14.55 -12.39
C ALA A 678 26.96 14.51 -12.90
N LEU A 679 27.82 15.40 -12.42
CA LEU A 679 29.25 15.43 -12.72
C LEU A 679 29.95 14.12 -12.30
N LEU A 680 29.71 13.66 -11.07
CA LEU A 680 30.28 12.41 -10.58
C LEU A 680 29.79 11.20 -11.40
N ARG A 681 28.51 11.19 -11.77
CA ARG A 681 27.95 10.12 -12.62
C ARG A 681 28.61 10.12 -14.01
N GLU A 682 28.74 11.30 -14.62
CA GLU A 682 29.37 11.43 -15.94
C GLU A 682 30.87 11.10 -15.90
N ALA A 683 31.56 11.44 -14.81
CA ALA A 683 32.95 11.06 -14.59
C ALA A 683 33.11 9.53 -14.49
N ALA A 684 32.22 8.86 -13.76
CA ALA A 684 32.19 7.39 -13.71
C ALA A 684 31.92 6.76 -15.09
N LEU A 685 31.00 7.32 -15.88
CA LEU A 685 30.75 6.89 -17.26
C LEU A 685 31.97 7.16 -18.14
N THR A 686 32.68 8.23 -17.94
CA THR A 686 33.90 8.55 -18.67
C THR A 686 35.03 7.56 -18.34
N ALA A 687 35.19 7.20 -17.05
CA ALA A 687 36.09 6.14 -16.64
C ALA A 687 35.74 4.78 -17.30
N MET A 688 34.47 4.42 -17.39
CA MET A 688 33.99 3.22 -18.07
C MET A 688 34.26 3.29 -19.60
N ARG A 689 34.13 4.47 -20.23
CA ARG A 689 34.48 4.65 -21.65
C ARG A 689 36.00 4.50 -21.89
N ARG A 690 36.83 4.88 -20.93
CA ARG A 690 38.28 4.69 -20.95
C ARG A 690 38.64 3.21 -20.82
N SER A 691 38.03 2.51 -19.88
CA SER A 691 38.14 1.05 -19.72
C SER A 691 36.91 0.53 -19.00
N ILE A 692 36.29 -0.54 -19.51
CA ILE A 692 35.12 -1.17 -18.84
C ILE A 692 35.50 -1.73 -17.46
N ASP A 693 36.80 -2.06 -17.28
CA ASP A 693 37.34 -2.59 -16.02
C ASP A 693 38.07 -1.50 -15.19
N ALA A 694 37.74 -0.21 -15.42
CA ALA A 694 38.32 0.88 -14.65
C ALA A 694 38.05 0.71 -13.16
N ALA A 695 39.09 0.68 -12.35
CA ALA A 695 38.99 0.48 -10.90
C ALA A 695 38.55 1.77 -10.17
N ASP A 696 38.83 2.93 -10.75
CA ASP A 696 38.64 4.24 -10.15
C ASP A 696 38.38 5.36 -11.19
N VAL A 697 37.88 6.48 -10.70
CA VAL A 697 37.65 7.71 -11.44
C VAL A 697 38.81 8.66 -11.20
N THR A 698 39.53 9.04 -12.26
CA THR A 698 40.69 9.92 -12.21
C THR A 698 40.31 11.40 -12.33
N ALA A 699 41.24 12.29 -11.99
CA ALA A 699 41.09 13.74 -12.21
C ALA A 699 40.83 14.08 -13.69
N ALA A 700 41.43 13.32 -14.64
CA ALA A 700 41.21 13.50 -16.07
C ALA A 700 39.76 13.11 -16.48
N ASP A 701 39.15 12.06 -15.88
CA ASP A 701 37.78 11.68 -16.13
C ASP A 701 36.81 12.77 -15.63
N LEU A 702 37.08 13.38 -14.45
CA LEU A 702 36.32 14.50 -13.92
C LEU A 702 36.46 15.77 -14.78
N ALA A 703 37.65 16.06 -15.28
CA ALA A 703 37.86 17.18 -16.18
C ALA A 703 37.10 17.01 -17.51
N ALA A 704 37.10 15.81 -18.07
CA ALA A 704 36.34 15.49 -19.27
C ALA A 704 34.82 15.58 -19.01
N ALA A 705 34.32 15.05 -17.88
CA ALA A 705 32.92 15.14 -17.49
C ALA A 705 32.45 16.60 -17.31
N ARG A 706 33.31 17.47 -16.79
CA ARG A 706 33.04 18.92 -16.66
C ARG A 706 32.79 19.60 -18.02
N GLY A 707 33.41 19.11 -19.09
CA GLY A 707 33.15 19.58 -20.46
C GLY A 707 31.75 19.22 -20.97
N ILE A 708 31.14 18.18 -20.40
CA ILE A 708 29.83 17.64 -20.80
C ILE A 708 28.70 18.21 -19.91
N VAL A 709 28.88 18.19 -18.61
CA VAL A 709 27.91 18.70 -17.63
C VAL A 709 28.07 20.21 -17.50
N ARG A 710 27.07 20.97 -17.91
CA ARG A 710 27.06 22.43 -17.84
C ARG A 710 26.42 22.93 -16.55
N PRO A 711 26.85 24.09 -16.00
CA PRO A 711 26.16 24.71 -14.87
C PRO A 711 24.72 25.05 -15.21
N SER A 712 23.79 24.73 -14.32
CA SER A 712 22.35 24.94 -14.52
C SER A 712 21.82 26.22 -13.86
N LEU A 713 22.59 26.87 -13.01
CA LEU A 713 22.12 28.03 -12.27
C LEU A 713 22.26 29.32 -13.10
N ASP A 714 21.13 30.03 -13.27
CA ASP A 714 21.08 31.34 -13.89
C ASP A 714 21.31 32.43 -12.81
N PRO A 715 22.39 33.26 -12.93
CA PRO A 715 22.67 34.29 -11.97
C PRO A 715 21.55 35.33 -11.79
N LEU A 716 20.80 35.63 -12.86
CA LEU A 716 19.70 36.60 -12.80
C LEU A 716 18.50 36.00 -12.00
N GLN A 717 18.21 34.72 -12.19
CA GLN A 717 17.20 34.05 -11.42
C GLN A 717 17.57 33.99 -9.93
N VAL A 718 18.80 33.63 -9.62
CA VAL A 718 19.31 33.60 -8.24
C VAL A 718 19.17 34.97 -7.58
N GLN A 719 19.56 36.06 -8.30
CA GLN A 719 19.44 37.42 -7.79
C GLN A 719 18.00 37.85 -7.54
N SER A 720 17.06 37.45 -8.43
CA SER A 720 15.65 37.75 -8.25
C SER A 720 15.05 37.02 -7.06
N LEU A 721 15.44 35.75 -6.84
CA LEU A 721 14.99 34.93 -5.70
C LEU A 721 15.54 35.49 -4.36
N ARG A 722 16.80 35.99 -4.33
CA ARG A 722 17.35 36.70 -3.16
C ARG A 722 16.61 38.00 -2.89
N ALA A 723 16.20 38.72 -3.94
CA ALA A 723 15.46 39.97 -3.78
C ALA A 723 14.05 39.72 -3.23
N PHE A 724 13.43 38.59 -3.59
CA PHE A 724 12.09 38.20 -3.10
C PHE A 724 12.05 38.12 -1.57
N ALA A 725 13.11 37.58 -0.93
CA ALA A 725 13.23 37.54 0.53
C ALA A 725 13.18 38.90 1.22
N LYS A 726 13.59 39.97 0.50
CA LYS A 726 13.66 41.32 1.04
C LYS A 726 12.40 42.17 0.81
N THR A 727 11.46 41.63 0.00
CA THR A 727 10.20 42.33 -0.37
C THR A 727 9.02 41.93 0.49
N LEU A 728 9.17 40.93 1.33
CA LEU A 728 8.20 40.41 2.31
C LEU A 728 8.67 40.72 3.73
#